data_20623a9308bb4ed0fe63fdc65f0fd7ac
#
_entry.id   20623a9308bb4ed0fe63fdc65f0fd7ac
#
_cell.length_a   1.000
_cell.length_b   1.000
_cell.length_c   1.000
_cell.angle_alpha   90.00
_cell.angle_beta   90.00
_cell.angle_gamma   90.00
#
_symmetry.space_group_name_H-M   'P 1'
#
loop_
_entity.id
_entity.type
_entity.pdbx_description
1 polymer ?
#
loop_
_entity_poly.entity_id
_entity_poly.type
_entity_poly.pdbx_seq_one_letter_code
_entity_poly.pdbx_strand_id
1 'polypeptide(L)'
;PVERKLQRLFRRGDACRLIKRCNDFGAGGVSVAVGELADGLYVDLDTVTKKYDGLDGTELAISESQERMACAVADGDVEEFMGYAAEENLEATVIAEVTAEPRMRMAWNGVAIVDLSREFLNSNGAPKHQVAHVCARSVWQPSWAGTTLAERMTSLVTDLNVASNKGLSERFDSTIGAATVLMPFGGKTQLTPSSAMVAKFPVDGETTTASAMAWGFNPYLMEADQFAGAYLSVVESIAKLVAAGFEHKRAYLSFQEYFERLRTEAERWGKPMAAVLGALMAQVDLGAGAIGGKDSMSGSFEDEAGELNVPPTLISFAVAVGKAARAVSPEFKGLTHRVVRIAPATYSEDYRPDAQQLLAAFDAVEALTATGNALAISTPGYGCGAESLFKMCVGNQIGIELAEDVDVESLFTPLYGSFIVELAEDAELPEVADGVVVEPLGTTVEGYVIDTGSEVIELSELQEAWESGIEGVFTYRSAGETPEVETIDFRAKDIHVYGGAKIARPRVIIPVFPGNNCEYDSARAFRAAGAEADTFVINNLTPEAVAESTRELARRIRASQIVMIPGGFSGGDEPDGSAKFITAFFRAPEVTEAVRDLLKARDGLMLGICNGFQALIKLGLVPYGDIVDATPDTPTLTFNTIGRHQSRLVRTRISSNLSPWLPQCS
;
A
#
# COMPACT_ATOMS: atom_id res chain seq x y z
N PRO A 1 6.80 6.22 -13.69
CA PRO A 1 8.15 6.80 -13.84
C PRO A 1 8.22 8.28 -13.46
N VAL A 2 7.23 9.11 -13.85
CA VAL A 2 7.23 10.57 -13.60
C VAL A 2 7.05 10.86 -12.12
N GLU A 3 6.09 10.24 -11.46
CA GLU A 3 5.83 10.44 -10.04
C GLU A 3 7.07 10.15 -9.18
N ARG A 4 7.87 9.11 -9.49
CA ARG A 4 9.11 8.84 -8.76
C ARG A 4 10.12 9.98 -8.87
N LYS A 5 10.20 10.65 -10.02
CA LYS A 5 11.04 11.84 -10.20
C LYS A 5 10.53 13.01 -9.37
N LEU A 6 9.19 13.23 -9.33
CA LEU A 6 8.56 14.21 -8.44
C LEU A 6 8.87 13.91 -6.97
N GLN A 7 8.73 12.65 -6.53
CA GLN A 7 9.08 12.25 -5.17
C GLN A 7 10.55 12.58 -4.82
N ARG A 8 11.50 12.41 -5.75
CA ARG A 8 12.89 12.79 -5.51
C ARG A 8 13.04 14.30 -5.37
N LEU A 9 12.42 15.10 -6.25
CA LEU A 9 12.43 16.56 -6.15
C LEU A 9 11.84 17.04 -4.81
N PHE A 10 10.68 16.52 -4.42
CA PHE A 10 10.04 16.90 -3.14
C PHE A 10 10.71 16.32 -1.88
N ARG A 11 11.70 15.46 -2.02
CA ARG A 11 12.59 15.06 -0.90
C ARG A 11 13.80 15.97 -0.75
N ARG A 12 14.06 16.84 -1.69
CA ARG A 12 15.15 17.81 -1.63
C ARG A 12 14.74 19.01 -0.80
N GLY A 13 15.35 19.18 0.37
CA GLY A 13 15.06 20.30 1.25
C GLY A 13 15.46 21.67 0.68
N ASP A 14 16.44 21.73 -0.22
CA ASP A 14 16.83 22.93 -0.98
C ASP A 14 15.72 23.36 -1.94
N ALA A 15 15.20 22.46 -2.76
CA ALA A 15 14.09 22.73 -3.66
C ALA A 15 12.79 23.09 -2.91
N CYS A 16 12.42 22.32 -1.88
CA CYS A 16 11.18 22.54 -1.13
C CYS A 16 11.13 23.89 -0.41
N ARG A 17 12.28 24.42 0.03
CA ARG A 17 12.34 25.76 0.68
C ARG A 17 11.99 26.91 -0.26
N LEU A 18 12.12 26.74 -1.55
CA LEU A 18 11.74 27.75 -2.55
C LEU A 18 10.23 27.78 -2.81
N ILE A 19 9.52 26.69 -2.52
CA ILE A 19 8.09 26.54 -2.77
C ILE A 19 7.30 27.35 -1.72
N LYS A 20 6.46 28.27 -2.18
CA LYS A 20 5.54 29.06 -1.35
C LYS A 20 4.19 28.34 -1.18
N ARG A 21 3.68 27.77 -2.25
CA ARG A 21 2.48 26.92 -2.32
C ARG A 21 2.65 25.86 -3.40
N CYS A 22 2.01 24.72 -3.25
CA CYS A 22 1.93 23.72 -4.29
C CYS A 22 0.57 23.02 -4.26
N ASN A 23 0.18 22.48 -5.40
CA ASN A 23 -1.01 21.68 -5.56
C ASN A 23 -0.76 20.57 -6.59
N ASP A 24 -1.46 19.46 -6.48
CA ASP A 24 -1.43 18.40 -7.47
C ASP A 24 -2.38 18.69 -8.64
N PHE A 25 -2.22 17.95 -9.74
CA PHE A 25 -3.13 18.03 -10.88
C PHE A 25 -4.12 16.87 -10.85
N GLY A 26 -5.33 17.16 -10.42
CA GLY A 26 -6.48 16.27 -10.48
C GLY A 26 -7.58 16.84 -11.37
N ALA A 27 -8.82 16.55 -11.04
CA ALA A 27 -9.99 17.04 -11.74
C ALA A 27 -10.02 18.57 -11.80
N GLY A 28 -10.36 19.12 -12.96
CA GLY A 28 -10.35 20.55 -13.23
C GLY A 28 -9.01 21.07 -13.78
N GLY A 29 -8.00 20.25 -13.88
CA GLY A 29 -6.72 20.54 -14.54
C GLY A 29 -6.04 21.83 -14.07
N VAL A 30 -5.56 22.65 -15.01
CA VAL A 30 -4.90 23.93 -14.72
C VAL A 30 -5.79 24.90 -13.94
N SER A 31 -7.11 24.90 -14.23
CA SER A 31 -8.08 25.79 -13.56
C SER A 31 -8.15 25.57 -12.06
N VAL A 32 -7.96 24.33 -11.60
CA VAL A 32 -7.96 23.99 -10.17
C VAL A 32 -6.53 23.99 -9.64
N ALA A 33 -5.62 23.20 -10.21
CA ALA A 33 -4.27 23.04 -9.68
C ALA A 33 -3.50 24.35 -9.56
N VAL A 34 -3.59 25.22 -10.57
CA VAL A 34 -2.97 26.54 -10.56
C VAL A 34 -3.90 27.59 -9.97
N GLY A 35 -5.20 27.52 -10.31
CA GLY A 35 -6.21 28.49 -9.90
C GLY A 35 -6.40 28.65 -8.40
N GLU A 36 -6.04 27.64 -7.60
CA GLU A 36 -6.13 27.66 -6.14
C GLU A 36 -4.85 28.19 -5.45
N LEU A 37 -3.74 28.39 -6.19
CA LEU A 37 -2.47 28.78 -5.58
C LEU A 37 -2.43 30.23 -5.13
N ALA A 38 -3.16 31.14 -5.77
CA ALA A 38 -3.19 32.56 -5.39
C ALA A 38 -4.53 33.20 -5.77
N ASP A 39 -4.84 34.34 -5.13
CA ASP A 39 -6.08 35.09 -5.39
C ASP A 39 -6.07 35.79 -6.76
N GLY A 40 -4.92 36.30 -7.17
CA GLY A 40 -4.70 36.93 -8.46
C GLY A 40 -3.75 36.12 -9.32
N LEU A 41 -4.16 35.73 -10.53
CA LEU A 41 -3.40 34.89 -11.43
C LEU A 41 -3.61 35.30 -12.89
N TYR A 42 -2.53 35.31 -13.64
CA TYR A 42 -2.56 35.29 -15.10
C TYR A 42 -1.90 34.00 -15.61
N VAL A 43 -2.66 33.19 -16.32
CA VAL A 43 -2.21 31.88 -16.85
C VAL A 43 -2.10 31.98 -18.36
N ASP A 44 -0.95 31.62 -18.91
CA ASP A 44 -0.71 31.47 -20.34
C ASP A 44 -0.83 29.99 -20.73
N LEU A 45 -1.97 29.61 -21.28
CA LEU A 45 -2.27 28.23 -21.67
C LEU A 45 -1.41 27.76 -22.87
N ASP A 46 -0.83 28.67 -23.64
CA ASP A 46 0.04 28.33 -24.76
C ASP A 46 1.37 27.71 -24.28
N THR A 47 1.77 28.00 -23.03
CA THR A 47 2.99 27.46 -22.41
C THR A 47 2.80 26.11 -21.73
N VAL A 48 1.56 25.64 -21.60
CA VAL A 48 1.27 24.34 -20.97
C VAL A 48 1.80 23.20 -21.83
N THR A 49 2.66 22.37 -21.25
CA THR A 49 3.22 21.19 -21.94
C THR A 49 2.12 20.17 -22.27
N LYS A 50 2.09 19.76 -23.53
CA LYS A 50 1.07 18.84 -24.08
C LYS A 50 1.72 17.52 -24.49
N LYS A 51 1.01 16.41 -24.27
CA LYS A 51 1.42 15.06 -24.73
C LYS A 51 1.05 14.81 -26.21
N TYR A 52 0.04 15.53 -26.73
CA TYR A 52 -0.44 15.44 -28.10
C TYR A 52 -1.03 16.79 -28.54
N ASP A 53 -1.08 17.01 -29.83
CA ASP A 53 -1.65 18.22 -30.43
C ASP A 53 -3.16 18.12 -30.56
N GLY A 54 -3.82 19.28 -30.75
CA GLY A 54 -5.26 19.38 -31.04
C GLY A 54 -6.13 19.76 -29.86
N LEU A 55 -5.55 19.99 -28.68
CA LEU A 55 -6.30 20.52 -27.52
C LEU A 55 -6.59 22.01 -27.72
N ASP A 56 -7.85 22.40 -27.49
CA ASP A 56 -8.26 23.80 -27.44
C ASP A 56 -7.99 24.45 -26.06
N GLY A 57 -8.25 25.75 -25.96
CA GLY A 57 -8.00 26.49 -24.72
C GLY A 57 -8.86 26.01 -23.55
N THR A 58 -10.09 25.55 -23.79
CA THR A 58 -10.97 25.01 -22.76
C THR A 58 -10.44 23.68 -22.26
N GLU A 59 -10.07 22.79 -23.18
CA GLU A 59 -9.49 21.49 -22.84
C GLU A 59 -8.19 21.63 -22.07
N LEU A 60 -7.31 22.55 -22.48
CA LEU A 60 -6.06 22.85 -21.76
C LEU A 60 -6.32 23.38 -20.33
N ALA A 61 -7.36 24.20 -20.15
CA ALA A 61 -7.70 24.78 -18.87
C ALA A 61 -8.26 23.76 -17.88
N ILE A 62 -9.04 22.76 -18.33
CA ILE A 62 -9.78 21.84 -17.46
C ILE A 62 -9.31 20.37 -17.56
N SER A 63 -8.46 20.02 -18.53
CA SER A 63 -8.05 18.63 -18.75
C SER A 63 -7.26 18.09 -17.56
N GLU A 64 -7.74 17.01 -17.00
CA GLU A 64 -7.03 16.24 -16.00
C GLU A 64 -5.85 15.49 -16.65
N SER A 65 -4.65 15.71 -16.15
CA SER A 65 -3.47 14.95 -16.49
C SER A 65 -2.59 14.81 -15.26
N GLN A 66 -2.73 13.70 -14.59
CA GLN A 66 -2.06 13.40 -13.32
C GLN A 66 -0.54 13.30 -13.46
N GLU A 67 0.15 13.08 -12.34
CA GLU A 67 1.61 13.07 -12.21
C GLU A 67 2.25 14.42 -12.60
N ARG A 68 1.55 15.53 -12.31
CA ARG A 68 2.06 16.90 -12.39
C ARG A 68 1.88 17.61 -11.05
N MET A 69 2.73 18.59 -10.78
CA MET A 69 2.60 19.47 -9.61
C MET A 69 2.69 20.92 -10.05
N ALA A 70 1.79 21.75 -9.56
CA ALA A 70 1.87 23.19 -9.68
C ALA A 70 2.56 23.77 -8.44
N CYS A 71 3.62 24.55 -8.64
CA CYS A 71 4.39 25.18 -7.57
C CYS A 71 4.44 26.69 -7.77
N ALA A 72 4.08 27.46 -6.75
CA ALA A 72 4.33 28.90 -6.70
C ALA A 72 5.69 29.13 -6.05
N VAL A 73 6.60 29.81 -6.76
CA VAL A 73 7.93 30.19 -6.29
C VAL A 73 8.13 31.69 -6.47
N ALA A 74 9.06 32.30 -5.74
CA ALA A 74 9.38 33.70 -5.95
C ALA A 74 10.10 33.90 -7.30
N ASP A 75 9.89 35.05 -7.92
CA ASP A 75 10.46 35.38 -9.25
C ASP A 75 11.98 35.16 -9.31
N GLY A 76 12.71 35.57 -8.29
CA GLY A 76 14.16 35.38 -8.20
C GLY A 76 14.62 33.93 -8.00
N ASP A 77 13.72 33.01 -7.65
CA ASP A 77 14.03 31.60 -7.32
C ASP A 77 13.66 30.64 -8.49
N VAL A 78 13.04 31.15 -9.57
CA VAL A 78 12.50 30.33 -10.65
C VAL A 78 13.58 29.52 -11.34
N GLU A 79 14.71 30.17 -11.74
CA GLU A 79 15.81 29.48 -12.43
C GLU A 79 16.44 28.40 -11.56
N GLU A 80 16.62 28.67 -10.27
CA GLU A 80 17.19 27.71 -9.33
C GLU A 80 16.25 26.50 -9.15
N PHE A 81 14.94 26.74 -8.97
CA PHE A 81 13.95 25.66 -8.84
C PHE A 81 13.86 24.79 -10.11
N MET A 82 13.86 25.42 -11.29
CA MET A 82 13.88 24.71 -12.57
C MET A 82 15.16 23.89 -12.75
N GLY A 83 16.30 24.40 -12.25
CA GLY A 83 17.56 23.66 -12.20
C GLY A 83 17.45 22.38 -11.39
N TYR A 84 16.85 22.44 -10.20
CA TYR A 84 16.60 21.23 -9.37
C TYR A 84 15.66 20.22 -10.05
N ALA A 85 14.63 20.69 -10.76
CA ALA A 85 13.77 19.83 -11.56
C ALA A 85 14.53 19.13 -12.70
N ALA A 86 15.38 19.85 -13.39
CA ALA A 86 16.22 19.30 -14.48
C ALA A 86 17.21 18.24 -13.95
N GLU A 87 17.82 18.45 -12.77
CA GLU A 87 18.70 17.46 -12.14
C GLU A 87 17.96 16.14 -11.84
N GLU A 88 16.65 16.20 -11.58
CA GLU A 88 15.78 15.03 -11.36
C GLU A 88 15.17 14.48 -12.67
N ASN A 89 15.62 14.97 -13.82
CA ASN A 89 15.09 14.56 -15.14
C ASN A 89 13.59 14.86 -15.28
N LEU A 90 13.13 16.00 -14.74
CA LEU A 90 11.77 16.52 -14.84
C LEU A 90 11.70 17.69 -15.82
N GLU A 91 10.61 17.75 -16.56
CA GLU A 91 10.22 18.96 -17.28
C GLU A 91 9.56 19.94 -16.30
N ALA A 92 9.97 21.20 -16.34
CA ALA A 92 9.36 22.28 -15.58
C ALA A 92 9.14 23.48 -16.51
N THR A 93 7.96 24.09 -16.43
CA THR A 93 7.58 25.21 -17.32
C THR A 93 6.86 26.26 -16.50
N VAL A 94 7.20 27.52 -16.72
CA VAL A 94 6.45 28.65 -16.16
C VAL A 94 5.18 28.85 -17.01
N ILE A 95 4.02 28.69 -16.38
CA ILE A 95 2.71 28.80 -17.05
C ILE A 95 1.82 29.90 -16.50
N ALA A 96 2.19 30.50 -15.38
CA ALA A 96 1.37 31.52 -14.71
C ALA A 96 2.21 32.52 -13.94
N GLU A 97 1.65 33.72 -13.75
CA GLU A 97 2.16 34.77 -12.91
C GLU A 97 1.13 35.13 -11.83
N VAL A 98 1.61 35.32 -10.58
CA VAL A 98 0.78 35.84 -9.49
C VAL A 98 0.62 37.35 -9.64
N THR A 99 -0.60 37.83 -9.66
CA THR A 99 -0.93 39.25 -9.86
C THR A 99 -1.51 39.89 -8.60
N ALA A 100 -1.37 41.21 -8.48
CA ALA A 100 -1.92 41.96 -7.34
C ALA A 100 -3.45 42.09 -7.40
N GLU A 101 -4.05 42.07 -8.60
CA GLU A 101 -5.49 42.12 -8.77
C GLU A 101 -6.10 40.73 -8.49
N PRO A 102 -7.09 40.60 -7.59
CA PRO A 102 -7.68 39.30 -7.22
C PRO A 102 -8.65 38.80 -8.31
N ARG A 103 -8.08 38.37 -9.43
CA ARG A 103 -8.77 37.81 -10.58
C ARG A 103 -8.00 36.63 -11.15
N MET A 104 -8.73 35.61 -11.61
CA MET A 104 -8.18 34.52 -12.39
C MET A 104 -8.37 34.85 -13.87
N ARG A 105 -7.26 35.02 -14.60
CA ARG A 105 -7.26 35.23 -16.04
C ARG A 105 -6.49 34.11 -16.72
N MET A 106 -7.05 33.60 -17.82
CA MET A 106 -6.38 32.64 -18.69
C MET A 106 -6.43 33.12 -20.15
N ALA A 107 -5.29 33.06 -20.81
CA ALA A 107 -5.17 33.38 -22.23
C ALA A 107 -4.79 32.12 -23.03
N TRP A 108 -5.32 32.05 -24.26
CA TRP A 108 -4.98 31.05 -25.25
C TRP A 108 -4.93 31.68 -26.64
N ASN A 109 -3.84 31.45 -27.39
CA ASN A 109 -3.57 32.11 -28.66
C ASN A 109 -3.69 33.65 -28.57
N GLY A 110 -3.22 34.22 -27.46
CA GLY A 110 -3.27 35.65 -27.21
C GLY A 110 -4.66 36.23 -26.91
N VAL A 111 -5.67 35.38 -26.77
CA VAL A 111 -7.06 35.78 -26.43
C VAL A 111 -7.37 35.36 -24.99
N ALA A 112 -7.90 36.29 -24.20
CA ALA A 112 -8.41 35.95 -22.87
C ALA A 112 -9.68 35.08 -22.99
N ILE A 113 -9.63 33.87 -22.48
CA ILE A 113 -10.77 32.93 -22.48
C ILE A 113 -11.40 32.80 -21.10
N VAL A 114 -10.69 33.18 -20.02
CA VAL A 114 -11.19 33.27 -18.66
C VAL A 114 -10.80 34.62 -18.08
N ASP A 115 -11.73 35.34 -17.48
CA ASP A 115 -11.49 36.54 -16.68
C ASP A 115 -12.56 36.64 -15.56
N LEU A 116 -12.27 36.00 -14.41
CA LEU A 116 -13.19 35.86 -13.27
C LEU A 116 -12.62 36.52 -12.02
N SER A 117 -13.46 37.27 -11.29
CA SER A 117 -13.05 37.79 -10.00
C SER A 117 -12.92 36.69 -8.95
N ARG A 118 -12.00 36.84 -8.02
CA ARG A 118 -11.86 35.90 -6.88
C ARG A 118 -13.12 35.88 -6.00
N GLU A 119 -13.78 37.02 -5.85
CA GLU A 119 -15.06 37.12 -5.13
C GLU A 119 -16.11 36.18 -5.74
N PHE A 120 -16.24 36.18 -7.08
CA PHE A 120 -17.15 35.27 -7.76
C PHE A 120 -16.74 33.80 -7.56
N LEU A 121 -15.48 33.47 -7.71
CA LEU A 121 -14.99 32.09 -7.52
C LEU A 121 -15.23 31.61 -6.08
N ASN A 122 -15.03 32.47 -5.09
CA ASN A 122 -15.24 32.14 -3.68
C ASN A 122 -16.72 32.05 -3.27
N SER A 123 -17.64 32.55 -4.09
CA SER A 123 -19.08 32.46 -3.83
C SER A 123 -19.67 31.08 -4.09
N ASN A 124 -18.92 30.18 -4.73
CA ASN A 124 -19.42 28.88 -5.24
C ASN A 124 -20.64 29.00 -6.19
N GLY A 125 -20.82 30.16 -6.78
CA GLY A 125 -21.94 30.47 -7.68
C GLY A 125 -23.27 30.75 -6.96
N ALA A 126 -24.39 30.52 -7.64
CA ALA A 126 -25.72 30.74 -7.08
C ALA A 126 -26.04 29.73 -5.96
N PRO A 127 -26.77 30.16 -4.91
CA PRO A 127 -27.26 29.23 -3.89
C PRO A 127 -28.04 28.08 -4.52
N LYS A 128 -27.74 26.87 -4.11
CA LYS A 128 -28.43 25.66 -4.55
C LYS A 128 -29.22 25.09 -3.39
N HIS A 129 -30.42 24.65 -3.67
CA HIS A 129 -31.29 23.99 -2.70
C HIS A 129 -31.63 22.61 -3.20
N GLN A 130 -31.34 21.60 -2.38
CA GLN A 130 -31.64 20.21 -2.66
C GLN A 130 -32.41 19.61 -1.49
N VAL A 131 -33.45 18.86 -1.80
CA VAL A 131 -34.16 18.04 -0.81
C VAL A 131 -33.53 16.66 -0.79
N ALA A 132 -33.26 16.13 0.40
CA ALA A 132 -32.81 14.78 0.61
C ALA A 132 -33.86 14.00 1.42
N HIS A 133 -34.27 12.84 0.91
CA HIS A 133 -35.15 11.91 1.61
C HIS A 133 -34.37 10.68 2.01
N VAL A 134 -34.13 10.50 3.31
CA VAL A 134 -33.56 9.26 3.84
C VAL A 134 -34.64 8.19 3.78
N CYS A 135 -34.37 7.11 3.01
CA CYS A 135 -35.29 6.01 2.84
C CYS A 135 -35.51 5.20 4.12
N ALA A 136 -36.58 4.42 4.15
CA ALA A 136 -36.83 3.49 5.25
C ALA A 136 -35.66 2.48 5.33
N ARG A 137 -35.22 2.24 6.55
CA ARG A 137 -34.12 1.33 6.86
C ARG A 137 -34.58 -0.12 6.87
N SER A 138 -33.71 -1.01 6.45
CA SER A 138 -33.83 -2.45 6.69
C SER A 138 -32.65 -2.95 7.49
N VAL A 139 -32.82 -4.05 8.20
CA VAL A 139 -31.73 -4.67 8.96
C VAL A 139 -31.15 -5.80 8.12
N TRP A 140 -29.87 -5.68 7.79
CA TRP A 140 -29.14 -6.78 7.15
C TRP A 140 -29.09 -7.98 8.08
N GLN A 141 -29.43 -9.16 7.58
CA GLN A 141 -29.34 -10.42 8.31
C GLN A 141 -28.27 -11.28 7.66
N PRO A 142 -27.12 -11.50 8.31
CA PRO A 142 -26.12 -12.42 7.79
C PRO A 142 -26.71 -13.82 7.69
N SER A 143 -26.49 -14.49 6.57
CA SER A 143 -27.01 -15.81 6.34
C SER A 143 -26.04 -16.61 5.48
N TRP A 144 -25.58 -17.71 6.05
CA TRP A 144 -24.79 -18.71 5.35
C TRP A 144 -25.54 -20.04 5.36
N ALA A 145 -25.64 -20.66 4.17
CA ALA A 145 -26.42 -21.87 3.96
C ALA A 145 -25.78 -23.07 4.67
N GLY A 146 -26.61 -23.93 5.24
CA GLY A 146 -26.20 -25.17 5.87
C GLY A 146 -27.09 -25.54 7.05
N THR A 147 -27.12 -26.84 7.37
CA THR A 147 -27.84 -27.42 8.51
C THR A 147 -26.88 -27.83 9.63
N THR A 148 -25.61 -28.04 9.30
CA THR A 148 -24.52 -28.31 10.24
C THR A 148 -23.58 -27.10 10.33
N LEU A 149 -22.76 -27.05 11.37
CA LEU A 149 -21.76 -26.00 11.52
C LEU A 149 -20.73 -26.07 10.36
N ALA A 150 -20.29 -27.26 9.97
CA ALA A 150 -19.36 -27.44 8.86
C ALA A 150 -19.90 -26.90 7.54
N GLU A 151 -21.19 -27.18 7.21
CA GLU A 151 -21.83 -26.63 6.01
C GLU A 151 -21.91 -25.11 6.03
N ARG A 152 -22.27 -24.52 7.18
CA ARG A 152 -22.34 -23.06 7.34
C ARG A 152 -20.95 -22.41 7.25
N MET A 153 -19.95 -23.01 7.85
CA MET A 153 -18.56 -22.57 7.74
C MET A 153 -18.05 -22.63 6.30
N THR A 154 -18.39 -23.70 5.56
CA THR A 154 -18.04 -23.83 4.14
C THR A 154 -18.72 -22.73 3.31
N SER A 155 -20.01 -22.48 3.54
CA SER A 155 -20.74 -21.40 2.89
C SER A 155 -20.11 -20.02 3.19
N LEU A 156 -19.70 -19.79 4.44
CA LEU A 156 -19.04 -18.56 4.87
C LEU A 156 -17.69 -18.37 4.16
N VAL A 157 -16.80 -19.35 4.19
CA VAL A 157 -15.42 -19.18 3.67
C VAL A 157 -15.37 -19.10 2.16
N THR A 158 -16.41 -19.60 1.46
CA THR A 158 -16.55 -19.49 -0.01
C THR A 158 -17.25 -18.21 -0.46
N ASP A 159 -17.81 -17.41 0.47
CA ASP A 159 -18.36 -16.10 0.15
C ASP A 159 -17.24 -15.19 -0.40
N LEU A 160 -17.51 -14.46 -1.50
CA LEU A 160 -16.51 -13.62 -2.17
C LEU A 160 -15.93 -12.51 -1.27
N ASN A 161 -16.69 -12.05 -0.26
CA ASN A 161 -16.20 -11.06 0.70
C ASN A 161 -15.29 -11.68 1.79
N VAL A 162 -15.32 -13.01 1.95
CA VAL A 162 -14.53 -13.75 2.94
C VAL A 162 -13.38 -14.51 2.31
N ALA A 163 -13.56 -15.02 1.09
CA ALA A 163 -12.58 -15.82 0.35
C ALA A 163 -11.19 -15.16 0.29
N SER A 164 -10.15 -15.98 0.16
CA SER A 164 -8.77 -15.51 0.19
C SER A 164 -8.44 -14.57 -0.96
N ASN A 165 -8.07 -13.34 -0.65
CA ASN A 165 -7.56 -12.35 -1.60
C ASN A 165 -6.03 -12.36 -1.74
N LYS A 166 -5.36 -13.44 -1.31
CA LYS A 166 -3.90 -13.56 -1.32
C LYS A 166 -3.31 -13.35 -2.72
N GLY A 167 -3.92 -13.94 -3.74
CA GLY A 167 -3.48 -13.79 -5.13
C GLY A 167 -3.50 -12.35 -5.63
N LEU A 168 -4.42 -11.51 -5.15
CA LEU A 168 -4.43 -10.08 -5.43
C LEU A 168 -3.32 -9.36 -4.65
N SER A 169 -3.17 -9.64 -3.35
CA SER A 169 -2.19 -8.97 -2.48
C SER A 169 -0.74 -9.26 -2.89
N GLU A 170 -0.43 -10.50 -3.29
CA GLU A 170 0.94 -10.89 -3.72
C GLU A 170 1.39 -10.26 -5.05
N ARG A 171 0.52 -9.52 -5.74
CA ARG A 171 0.90 -8.71 -6.91
C ARG A 171 1.65 -7.44 -6.53
N PHE A 172 1.63 -7.04 -5.27
CA PHE A 172 2.20 -5.80 -4.77
C PHE A 172 3.28 -6.07 -3.72
N ASP A 173 4.34 -5.26 -3.75
CA ASP A 173 5.39 -5.32 -2.74
C ASP A 173 4.89 -4.78 -1.41
N SER A 174 5.05 -5.58 -0.36
CA SER A 174 4.62 -5.26 1.01
C SER A 174 5.77 -4.90 1.95
N THR A 175 7.01 -4.93 1.46
CA THR A 175 8.23 -4.72 2.27
C THR A 175 9.05 -3.51 1.83
N ILE A 176 8.46 -2.59 1.07
CA ILE A 176 9.15 -1.39 0.58
C ILE A 176 9.75 -0.60 1.74
N GLY A 177 11.03 -0.24 1.60
CA GLY A 177 11.78 0.50 2.61
C GLY A 177 12.17 -0.32 3.84
N ALA A 178 11.90 -1.63 3.87
CA ALA A 178 12.18 -2.55 4.99
C ALA A 178 11.60 -2.06 6.34
N ALA A 179 10.48 -1.35 6.30
CA ALA A 179 9.84 -0.76 7.46
C ALA A 179 8.58 -1.51 7.91
N THR A 180 8.13 -2.51 7.15
CA THR A 180 6.92 -3.29 7.42
C THR A 180 7.07 -4.08 8.72
N VAL A 181 6.08 -3.94 9.61
CA VAL A 181 5.99 -4.67 10.88
C VAL A 181 5.00 -5.82 10.77
N LEU A 182 3.82 -5.58 10.19
CA LEU A 182 2.86 -6.63 9.87
C LEU A 182 2.78 -6.78 8.34
N MET A 183 3.07 -8.00 7.88
CA MET A 183 2.87 -8.40 6.48
C MET A 183 1.37 -8.52 6.18
N PRO A 184 0.93 -8.43 4.92
CA PRO A 184 -0.49 -8.62 4.56
C PRO A 184 -1.08 -9.93 5.08
N PHE A 185 -0.25 -10.98 5.12
CA PHE A 185 -0.61 -12.29 5.67
C PHE A 185 0.43 -12.75 6.67
N GLY A 186 -0.02 -13.16 7.84
CA GLY A 186 0.80 -13.63 8.96
C GLY A 186 0.84 -15.15 9.11
N GLY A 187 1.65 -15.57 10.07
CA GLY A 187 1.86 -16.98 10.43
C GLY A 187 2.89 -17.69 9.56
N LYS A 188 3.21 -18.94 9.93
CA LYS A 188 4.17 -19.81 9.23
C LYS A 188 3.74 -20.10 7.78
N THR A 189 2.44 -20.20 7.55
CA THR A 189 1.84 -20.45 6.22
C THR A 189 1.65 -19.17 5.41
N GLN A 190 1.79 -17.99 6.04
CA GLN A 190 1.48 -16.69 5.44
C GLN A 190 0.04 -16.65 4.89
N LEU A 191 -0.94 -17.10 5.67
CA LEU A 191 -2.34 -17.20 5.25
C LEU A 191 -3.29 -16.31 6.06
N THR A 192 -3.03 -16.03 7.36
CA THR A 192 -3.92 -15.17 8.14
C THR A 192 -3.81 -13.71 7.70
N PRO A 193 -4.88 -13.08 7.18
CA PRO A 193 -4.87 -11.66 6.83
C PRO A 193 -4.63 -10.80 8.07
N SER A 194 -3.74 -9.82 7.98
CA SER A 194 -3.49 -8.86 9.07
C SER A 194 -4.66 -7.90 9.22
N SER A 195 -5.00 -7.53 10.46
CA SER A 195 -6.09 -6.60 10.77
C SER A 195 -5.80 -5.17 10.32
N ALA A 196 -4.51 -4.79 10.27
CA ALA A 196 -4.05 -3.47 9.85
C ALA A 196 -2.71 -3.56 9.14
N MET A 197 -2.44 -2.62 8.25
CA MET A 197 -1.09 -2.34 7.78
C MET A 197 -0.32 -1.66 8.92
N VAL A 198 0.85 -2.19 9.29
CA VAL A 198 1.73 -1.59 10.29
C VAL A 198 3.14 -1.46 9.73
N ALA A 199 3.67 -0.25 9.74
CA ALA A 199 5.02 0.04 9.27
C ALA A 199 5.71 1.09 10.15
N LYS A 200 7.03 0.93 10.33
CA LYS A 200 7.87 1.97 10.97
C LYS A 200 7.96 3.19 10.08
N PHE A 201 8.16 4.37 10.68
CA PHE A 201 8.41 5.58 9.91
C PHE A 201 9.77 5.51 9.18
N PRO A 202 9.83 5.97 7.92
CA PRO A 202 11.08 6.05 7.18
C PRO A 202 11.93 7.23 7.72
N VAL A 203 12.96 6.89 8.48
CA VAL A 203 13.92 7.85 9.07
C VAL A 203 15.34 7.45 8.72
N ASP A 204 16.28 8.37 8.86
CA ASP A 204 17.69 8.03 8.85
C ASP A 204 18.08 7.34 10.16
N GLY A 205 18.50 6.07 10.08
CA GLY A 205 18.77 5.21 11.23
C GLY A 205 17.57 4.36 11.66
N GLU A 206 17.47 4.08 12.95
CA GLU A 206 16.45 3.20 13.54
C GLU A 206 15.37 3.98 14.29
N THR A 207 14.13 3.48 14.21
CA THR A 207 12.99 3.99 14.99
C THR A 207 12.17 2.85 15.58
N THR A 208 11.57 3.10 16.75
CA THR A 208 10.55 2.24 17.35
C THR A 208 9.13 2.75 17.09
N THR A 209 9.00 3.90 16.44
CA THR A 209 7.70 4.50 16.14
C THR A 209 7.16 3.91 14.83
N ALA A 210 5.91 3.51 14.85
CA ALA A 210 5.19 2.96 13.72
C ALA A 210 3.84 3.66 13.53
N SER A 211 3.33 3.63 12.32
CA SER A 211 1.93 3.92 12.01
C SER A 211 1.18 2.64 11.73
N ALA A 212 -0.09 2.62 12.07
CA ALA A 212 -1.04 1.60 11.64
C ALA A 212 -2.15 2.25 10.84
N MET A 213 -2.66 1.53 9.83
CA MET A 213 -3.85 1.92 9.08
C MET A 213 -4.74 0.70 8.89
N ALA A 214 -6.02 0.85 9.25
CA ALA A 214 -7.04 -0.18 9.08
C ALA A 214 -8.25 0.40 8.35
N TRP A 215 -9.12 -0.46 7.85
CA TRP A 215 -10.35 -0.08 7.17
C TRP A 215 -11.55 -0.87 7.69
N GLY A 216 -12.74 -0.28 7.55
CA GLY A 216 -14.01 -0.92 7.86
C GLY A 216 -15.03 -0.65 6.77
N PHE A 217 -15.76 -1.69 6.38
CA PHE A 217 -16.81 -1.63 5.37
C PHE A 217 -17.58 -2.93 5.26
N ASN A 218 -18.90 -2.82 5.24
CA ASN A 218 -19.79 -3.94 4.93
C ASN A 218 -20.78 -3.51 3.84
N PRO A 219 -20.68 -4.05 2.60
CA PRO A 219 -21.48 -3.62 1.48
C PRO A 219 -22.99 -3.84 1.68
N TYR A 220 -23.38 -4.94 2.30
CA TYR A 220 -24.79 -5.27 2.51
C TYR A 220 -25.42 -4.47 3.64
N LEU A 221 -24.66 -4.15 4.69
CA LEU A 221 -25.10 -3.18 5.70
C LEU A 221 -25.32 -1.79 5.10
N MET A 222 -24.37 -1.33 4.27
CA MET A 222 -24.50 -0.06 3.58
C MET A 222 -25.69 -0.01 2.63
N GLU A 223 -26.01 -1.13 2.00
CA GLU A 223 -27.18 -1.24 1.12
C GLU A 223 -28.49 -1.21 1.91
N ALA A 224 -28.55 -1.90 3.03
CA ALA A 224 -29.73 -2.02 3.90
C ALA A 224 -30.03 -0.73 4.68
N ASP A 225 -28.99 -0.13 5.27
CA ASP A 225 -29.07 1.12 6.06
C ASP A 225 -27.75 1.88 5.97
N GLN A 226 -27.71 2.98 5.20
CA GLN A 226 -26.52 3.78 5.00
C GLN A 226 -26.03 4.44 6.30
N PHE A 227 -26.93 4.76 7.22
CA PHE A 227 -26.56 5.35 8.51
C PHE A 227 -25.84 4.32 9.41
N ALA A 228 -26.46 3.16 9.61
CA ALA A 228 -25.87 2.09 10.43
C ALA A 228 -24.60 1.53 9.78
N GLY A 229 -24.60 1.32 8.46
CA GLY A 229 -23.44 0.83 7.72
C GLY A 229 -22.23 1.74 7.82
N ALA A 230 -22.42 3.06 7.68
CA ALA A 230 -21.36 4.05 7.84
C ALA A 230 -20.86 4.15 9.30
N TYR A 231 -21.77 4.13 10.28
CA TYR A 231 -21.41 4.09 11.70
C TYR A 231 -20.52 2.87 12.01
N LEU A 232 -20.94 1.69 11.56
CA LEU A 232 -20.22 0.44 11.81
C LEU A 232 -18.93 0.32 11.01
N SER A 233 -18.81 0.97 9.84
CA SER A 233 -17.53 1.10 9.14
C SER A 233 -16.49 1.84 9.98
N VAL A 234 -16.90 2.89 10.70
CA VAL A 234 -16.01 3.60 11.64
C VAL A 234 -15.64 2.72 12.83
N VAL A 235 -16.62 2.04 13.44
CA VAL A 235 -16.38 1.12 14.55
C VAL A 235 -15.38 0.03 14.15
N GLU A 236 -15.58 -0.61 13.00
CA GLU A 236 -14.72 -1.69 12.52
C GLU A 236 -13.28 -1.20 12.26
N SER A 237 -13.10 -0.04 11.60
CA SER A 237 -11.77 0.48 11.30
C SER A 237 -10.98 0.80 12.58
N ILE A 238 -11.62 1.37 13.62
CA ILE A 238 -10.97 1.64 14.91
C ILE A 238 -10.72 0.34 15.67
N ALA A 239 -11.69 -0.60 15.70
CA ALA A 239 -11.51 -1.89 16.35
C ALA A 239 -10.32 -2.68 15.76
N LYS A 240 -10.13 -2.64 14.44
CA LYS A 240 -8.96 -3.25 13.78
C LYS A 240 -7.63 -2.58 14.18
N LEU A 241 -7.59 -1.27 14.42
CA LEU A 241 -6.41 -0.60 14.98
C LEU A 241 -6.10 -1.10 16.38
N VAL A 242 -7.12 -1.22 17.24
CA VAL A 242 -6.99 -1.75 18.61
C VAL A 242 -6.51 -3.20 18.57
N ALA A 243 -7.10 -4.03 17.72
CA ALA A 243 -6.67 -5.42 17.52
C ALA A 243 -5.20 -5.52 17.04
N ALA A 244 -4.72 -4.54 16.27
CA ALA A 244 -3.32 -4.47 15.84
C ALA A 244 -2.36 -3.88 16.90
N GLY A 245 -2.85 -3.52 18.10
CA GLY A 245 -2.04 -3.03 19.22
C GLY A 245 -1.85 -1.51 19.29
N PHE A 246 -2.77 -0.75 18.68
CA PHE A 246 -2.73 0.73 18.67
C PHE A 246 -3.87 1.33 19.47
N GLU A 247 -3.63 2.50 20.06
CA GLU A 247 -4.57 3.16 20.97
C GLU A 247 -5.70 3.86 20.19
N HIS A 248 -6.97 3.56 20.49
CA HIS A 248 -8.13 4.17 19.84
C HIS A 248 -8.17 5.70 20.01
N LYS A 249 -7.72 6.21 21.17
CA LYS A 249 -7.66 7.66 21.48
C LYS A 249 -6.69 8.43 20.57
N ARG A 250 -5.87 7.74 19.79
CA ARG A 250 -4.93 8.31 18.82
C ARG A 250 -5.35 8.11 17.38
N ALA A 251 -6.55 7.57 17.17
CA ALA A 251 -7.07 7.34 15.84
C ALA A 251 -7.54 8.64 15.19
N TYR A 252 -7.15 8.83 13.94
CA TYR A 252 -7.72 9.80 13.00
C TYR A 252 -8.36 9.05 11.85
N LEU A 253 -9.42 9.61 11.27
CA LEU A 253 -10.20 8.97 10.25
C LEU A 253 -10.04 9.65 8.90
N SER A 254 -10.24 8.89 7.84
CA SER A 254 -10.41 9.39 6.47
C SER A 254 -11.48 8.53 5.80
N PHE A 255 -12.39 9.16 5.06
CA PHE A 255 -13.50 8.45 4.44
C PHE A 255 -13.36 8.41 2.93
N GLN A 256 -13.74 7.29 2.33
CA GLN A 256 -13.93 7.15 0.90
C GLN A 256 -15.39 6.85 0.62
N GLU A 257 -16.06 7.78 -0.07
CA GLU A 257 -17.46 7.64 -0.45
C GLU A 257 -17.61 7.44 -1.96
N TYR A 258 -18.54 6.57 -2.35
CA TYR A 258 -18.89 6.35 -3.74
C TYR A 258 -20.37 6.02 -3.87
N PHE A 259 -21.09 6.87 -4.62
CA PHE A 259 -22.53 6.78 -4.81
C PHE A 259 -22.90 6.93 -6.29
N GLU A 260 -24.09 6.51 -6.64
CA GLU A 260 -24.70 6.75 -7.94
C GLU A 260 -24.81 8.24 -8.27
N ARG A 261 -25.08 8.58 -9.53
CA ARG A 261 -25.38 9.97 -9.92
C ARG A 261 -26.65 10.42 -9.23
N LEU A 262 -26.55 11.47 -8.40
CA LEU A 262 -27.64 11.94 -7.55
C LEU A 262 -28.72 12.68 -8.33
N ARG A 263 -28.36 13.36 -9.43
CA ARG A 263 -29.28 14.16 -10.25
C ARG A 263 -30.08 15.12 -9.36
N THR A 264 -31.42 15.21 -9.56
CA THR A 264 -32.36 16.01 -8.74
C THR A 264 -33.28 15.16 -7.87
N GLU A 265 -32.94 13.87 -7.71
CA GLU A 265 -33.80 12.90 -7.04
C GLU A 265 -33.54 12.91 -5.53
N ALA A 266 -34.53 13.30 -4.75
CA ALA A 266 -34.40 13.44 -3.30
C ALA A 266 -33.96 12.15 -2.58
N GLU A 267 -34.40 11.00 -3.06
CA GLU A 267 -34.06 9.67 -2.50
C GLU A 267 -32.61 9.30 -2.77
N ARG A 268 -32.05 9.64 -3.95
CA ARG A 268 -30.63 9.44 -4.24
C ARG A 268 -29.76 10.32 -3.33
N TRP A 269 -30.16 11.57 -3.07
CA TRP A 269 -29.49 12.47 -2.13
C TRP A 269 -29.60 11.99 -0.67
N GLY A 270 -30.66 11.25 -0.34
CA GLY A 270 -30.85 10.66 0.99
C GLY A 270 -29.78 9.65 1.39
N LYS A 271 -29.19 8.91 0.42
CA LYS A 271 -28.19 7.88 0.68
C LYS A 271 -26.88 8.47 1.23
N PRO A 272 -26.17 9.38 0.54
CA PRO A 272 -24.95 10.00 1.09
C PRO A 272 -25.24 10.80 2.35
N MET A 273 -26.42 11.47 2.45
CA MET A 273 -26.80 12.19 3.65
C MET A 273 -26.88 11.26 4.87
N ALA A 274 -27.51 10.10 4.75
CA ALA A 274 -27.60 9.12 5.82
C ALA A 274 -26.21 8.55 6.18
N ALA A 275 -25.37 8.24 5.19
CA ALA A 275 -24.02 7.74 5.41
C ALA A 275 -23.14 8.75 6.16
N VAL A 276 -23.10 10.00 5.73
CA VAL A 276 -22.35 11.07 6.41
C VAL A 276 -22.83 11.29 7.84
N LEU A 277 -24.16 11.26 8.08
CA LEU A 277 -24.72 11.38 9.44
C LEU A 277 -24.31 10.18 10.33
N GLY A 278 -24.31 8.95 9.78
CA GLY A 278 -23.85 7.77 10.51
C GLY A 278 -22.38 7.87 10.90
N ALA A 279 -21.52 8.24 9.94
CA ALA A 279 -20.10 8.46 10.19
C ALA A 279 -19.83 9.62 11.17
N LEU A 280 -20.62 10.71 11.10
CA LEU A 280 -20.54 11.81 12.07
C LEU A 280 -20.90 11.36 13.49
N MET A 281 -21.99 10.60 13.64
CA MET A 281 -22.39 10.09 14.97
C MET A 281 -21.32 9.19 15.57
N ALA A 282 -20.73 8.29 14.77
CA ALA A 282 -19.63 7.45 15.24
C ALA A 282 -18.40 8.27 15.67
N GLN A 283 -18.06 9.34 14.96
CA GLN A 283 -16.98 10.25 15.36
C GLN A 283 -17.26 10.93 16.70
N VAL A 284 -18.51 11.40 16.89
CA VAL A 284 -18.93 12.03 18.16
C VAL A 284 -18.89 11.04 19.30
N ASP A 285 -19.45 9.86 19.10
CA ASP A 285 -19.54 8.81 20.12
C ASP A 285 -18.18 8.25 20.54
N LEU A 286 -17.24 8.13 19.58
CA LEU A 286 -15.92 7.54 19.82
C LEU A 286 -14.81 8.59 20.07
N GLY A 287 -15.12 9.88 19.91
CA GLY A 287 -14.15 10.96 20.08
C GLY A 287 -13.02 10.95 19.05
N ALA A 288 -13.26 10.38 17.85
CA ALA A 288 -12.31 10.32 16.76
C ALA A 288 -12.70 11.28 15.64
N GLY A 289 -11.75 12.05 15.10
CA GLY A 289 -12.00 13.03 14.05
C GLY A 289 -11.56 12.58 12.67
N ALA A 290 -12.39 12.83 11.64
CA ALA A 290 -11.97 12.69 10.25
C ALA A 290 -11.14 13.91 9.84
N ILE A 291 -9.97 13.64 9.26
CA ILE A 291 -9.04 14.67 8.77
C ILE A 291 -9.29 15.04 7.31
N GLY A 292 -10.11 14.27 6.61
CA GLY A 292 -10.45 14.45 5.22
C GLY A 292 -11.02 13.19 4.60
N GLY A 293 -11.07 13.16 3.29
CA GLY A 293 -11.60 12.04 2.54
C GLY A 293 -11.75 12.36 1.06
N LYS A 294 -12.42 11.49 0.36
CA LYS A 294 -12.77 11.62 -1.05
C LYS A 294 -14.19 11.14 -1.26
N ASP A 295 -14.99 11.91 -1.98
CA ASP A 295 -16.31 11.51 -2.41
C ASP A 295 -16.45 11.50 -3.93
N SER A 296 -17.35 10.69 -4.44
CA SER A 296 -17.72 10.67 -5.85
C SER A 296 -19.19 10.25 -5.99
N MET A 297 -19.94 11.06 -6.70
CA MET A 297 -21.36 10.83 -7.02
C MET A 297 -21.53 10.55 -8.54
N SER A 298 -20.60 9.76 -9.10
CA SER A 298 -20.54 9.46 -10.54
C SER A 298 -20.73 7.96 -10.86
N GLY A 299 -21.10 7.15 -9.87
CA GLY A 299 -21.20 5.70 -9.97
C GLY A 299 -22.44 5.18 -10.70
N SER A 300 -22.76 5.76 -11.86
CA SER A 300 -23.85 5.28 -12.72
C SER A 300 -23.34 5.05 -14.14
N PHE A 301 -23.72 3.91 -14.72
CA PHE A 301 -23.53 3.60 -16.12
C PHE A 301 -24.89 3.36 -16.78
N GLU A 302 -25.12 3.94 -17.95
CA GLU A 302 -26.40 3.87 -18.66
C GLU A 302 -26.15 3.37 -20.08
N ASP A 303 -26.88 2.34 -20.46
CA ASP A 303 -26.88 1.77 -21.82
C ASP A 303 -28.30 1.37 -22.26
N GLU A 304 -28.43 0.66 -23.38
CA GLU A 304 -29.71 0.20 -23.91
C GLU A 304 -30.45 -0.79 -22.98
N ALA A 305 -29.74 -1.45 -22.07
CA ALA A 305 -30.31 -2.39 -21.09
C ALA A 305 -30.85 -1.68 -19.84
N GLY A 306 -30.49 -0.42 -19.61
CA GLY A 306 -30.92 0.39 -18.49
C GLY A 306 -29.76 1.07 -17.73
N GLU A 307 -30.06 1.58 -16.55
CA GLU A 307 -29.08 2.22 -15.65
C GLU A 307 -28.55 1.22 -14.63
N LEU A 308 -27.24 1.03 -14.60
CA LEU A 308 -26.52 0.28 -13.57
C LEU A 308 -25.89 1.28 -12.59
N ASN A 309 -26.24 1.17 -11.31
CA ASN A 309 -25.76 2.05 -10.25
C ASN A 309 -24.83 1.30 -9.31
N VAL A 310 -23.75 1.98 -8.86
CA VAL A 310 -22.92 1.47 -7.78
C VAL A 310 -23.75 1.38 -6.50
N PRO A 311 -23.62 0.32 -5.69
CA PRO A 311 -24.20 0.28 -4.36
C PRO A 311 -23.66 1.40 -3.47
N PRO A 312 -24.47 1.92 -2.51
CA PRO A 312 -24.01 2.92 -1.56
C PRO A 312 -22.73 2.47 -0.86
N THR A 313 -21.70 3.31 -0.87
CA THR A 313 -20.39 2.97 -0.32
C THR A 313 -19.86 4.11 0.55
N LEU A 314 -19.53 3.81 1.82
CA LEU A 314 -18.68 4.62 2.68
C LEU A 314 -17.70 3.68 3.38
N ILE A 315 -16.43 3.79 3.04
CA ILE A 315 -15.34 3.07 3.68
C ILE A 315 -14.67 3.99 4.68
N SER A 316 -14.51 3.55 5.92
CA SER A 316 -13.72 4.25 6.93
C SER A 316 -12.31 3.71 6.94
N PHE A 317 -11.32 4.61 6.85
CA PHE A 317 -9.92 4.33 7.13
C PHE A 317 -9.56 4.98 8.45
N ALA A 318 -9.00 4.20 9.38
CA ALA A 318 -8.49 4.69 10.65
C ALA A 318 -6.97 4.59 10.67
N VAL A 319 -6.30 5.67 11.12
CA VAL A 319 -4.84 5.77 11.20
C VAL A 319 -4.43 6.14 12.61
N ALA A 320 -3.46 5.43 13.18
CA ALA A 320 -2.88 5.77 14.48
C ALA A 320 -1.36 5.63 14.47
N VAL A 321 -0.71 6.40 15.36
CA VAL A 321 0.74 6.33 15.60
C VAL A 321 1.01 5.68 16.94
N GLY A 322 1.92 4.72 16.98
CA GLY A 322 2.26 3.97 18.18
C GLY A 322 3.68 3.41 18.18
N LYS A 323 3.89 2.34 18.92
CA LYS A 323 5.17 1.63 19.03
C LYS A 323 5.13 0.32 18.26
N ALA A 324 6.09 0.08 17.39
CA ALA A 324 6.21 -1.16 16.63
C ALA A 324 6.21 -2.42 17.52
N ALA A 325 6.81 -2.34 18.71
CA ALA A 325 6.87 -3.46 19.65
C ALA A 325 5.51 -3.85 20.27
N ARG A 326 4.48 -3.01 20.10
CA ARG A 326 3.11 -3.31 20.56
C ARG A 326 2.23 -3.93 19.48
N ALA A 327 2.74 -4.02 18.26
CA ALA A 327 1.97 -4.59 17.16
C ALA A 327 1.65 -6.05 17.42
N VAL A 328 0.37 -6.42 17.25
CA VAL A 328 -0.16 -7.76 17.44
C VAL A 328 -0.74 -8.24 16.10
N SER A 329 -0.45 -9.47 15.73
CA SER A 329 -1.03 -10.11 14.53
C SER A 329 -2.10 -11.14 14.93
N PRO A 330 -3.10 -11.40 14.07
CA PRO A 330 -4.29 -12.13 14.47
C PRO A 330 -4.14 -13.65 14.52
N GLU A 331 -3.15 -14.29 13.91
CA GLU A 331 -3.00 -15.75 13.93
C GLU A 331 -2.66 -16.30 15.30
N PHE A 332 -3.24 -17.44 15.72
CA PHE A 332 -2.89 -18.11 16.97
C PHE A 332 -1.39 -18.42 17.07
N LYS A 333 -0.81 -18.24 18.27
CA LYS A 333 0.64 -18.31 18.52
C LYS A 333 1.10 -19.60 19.20
N GLY A 334 0.25 -20.18 20.03
CA GLY A 334 0.65 -21.33 20.86
C GLY A 334 -0.47 -22.33 21.11
N LEU A 335 -0.12 -23.39 21.82
CA LEU A 335 -1.05 -24.47 22.18
C LEU A 335 -1.47 -24.33 23.64
N THR A 336 -2.66 -24.82 23.97
CA THR A 336 -3.24 -24.78 25.30
C THR A 336 -3.48 -23.37 25.86
N HIS A 337 -3.50 -22.37 24.98
CA HIS A 337 -3.79 -21.00 25.36
C HIS A 337 -5.30 -20.76 25.42
N ARG A 338 -5.73 -20.02 26.45
CA ARG A 338 -7.12 -19.58 26.58
C ARG A 338 -7.47 -18.57 25.49
N VAL A 339 -8.63 -18.76 24.88
CA VAL A 339 -9.21 -17.81 23.92
C VAL A 339 -10.48 -17.23 24.53
N VAL A 340 -10.57 -15.90 24.57
CA VAL A 340 -11.71 -15.20 25.14
C VAL A 340 -12.33 -14.23 24.14
N ARG A 341 -13.64 -13.95 24.30
CA ARG A 341 -14.31 -12.84 23.64
C ARG A 341 -14.47 -11.68 24.60
N ILE A 342 -14.07 -10.48 24.18
CA ILE A 342 -14.29 -9.23 24.90
C ILE A 342 -15.24 -8.38 24.06
N ALA A 343 -16.39 -8.01 24.60
CA ALA A 343 -17.46 -7.38 23.83
C ALA A 343 -18.25 -6.37 24.67
N PRO A 344 -18.83 -5.31 24.03
CA PRO A 344 -19.95 -4.58 24.63
C PRO A 344 -21.11 -5.52 24.97
N ALA A 345 -21.78 -5.31 26.09
CA ALA A 345 -22.92 -6.12 26.51
C ALA A 345 -24.21 -5.77 25.75
N THR A 346 -24.29 -4.56 25.20
CA THR A 346 -25.52 -4.03 24.59
C THR A 346 -25.28 -3.60 23.16
N TYR A 347 -26.14 -4.09 22.26
CA TYR A 347 -26.23 -3.73 20.85
C TYR A 347 -27.66 -3.31 20.51
N SER A 348 -27.79 -2.36 19.61
CA SER A 348 -29.09 -1.99 19.03
C SER A 348 -29.53 -3.03 17.97
N GLU A 349 -30.77 -2.91 17.49
CA GLU A 349 -31.32 -3.81 16.45
C GLU A 349 -30.53 -3.76 15.14
N ASP A 350 -29.84 -2.66 14.86
CA ASP A 350 -29.00 -2.42 13.68
C ASP A 350 -27.50 -2.71 13.95
N TYR A 351 -27.20 -3.49 14.99
CA TYR A 351 -25.88 -3.98 15.42
C TYR A 351 -24.91 -2.91 15.94
N ARG A 352 -25.36 -1.66 16.15
CA ARG A 352 -24.51 -0.65 16.76
C ARG A 352 -24.30 -0.95 18.25
N PRO A 353 -23.04 -1.06 18.72
CA PRO A 353 -22.76 -1.22 20.14
C PRO A 353 -23.09 0.06 20.92
N ASP A 354 -23.40 -0.07 22.21
CA ASP A 354 -23.38 1.07 23.11
C ASP A 354 -21.98 1.70 23.12
N ALA A 355 -21.90 3.00 22.87
CA ALA A 355 -20.64 3.71 22.63
C ALA A 355 -19.72 3.70 23.88
N GLN A 356 -20.27 3.82 25.09
CA GLN A 356 -19.45 3.82 26.31
C GLN A 356 -18.91 2.44 26.62
N GLN A 357 -19.73 1.40 26.42
CA GLN A 357 -19.29 0.02 26.57
C GLN A 357 -18.24 -0.36 25.51
N LEU A 358 -18.37 0.16 24.30
CA LEU A 358 -17.40 -0.04 23.22
C LEU A 358 -16.05 0.59 23.58
N LEU A 359 -16.02 1.83 24.05
CA LEU A 359 -14.80 2.49 24.49
C LEU A 359 -14.14 1.75 25.65
N ALA A 360 -14.94 1.24 26.58
CA ALA A 360 -14.43 0.42 27.69
C ALA A 360 -13.87 -0.93 27.21
N ALA A 361 -14.46 -1.55 26.19
CA ALA A 361 -13.92 -2.76 25.56
C ALA A 361 -12.59 -2.48 24.86
N PHE A 362 -12.45 -1.35 24.18
CA PHE A 362 -11.18 -0.90 23.61
C PHE A 362 -10.10 -0.72 24.68
N ASP A 363 -10.40 0.01 25.76
CA ASP A 363 -9.48 0.21 26.88
C ASP A 363 -9.04 -1.14 27.51
N ALA A 364 -9.93 -2.14 27.63
CA ALA A 364 -9.62 -3.47 28.15
C ALA A 364 -8.63 -4.24 27.25
N VAL A 365 -8.84 -4.22 25.93
CA VAL A 365 -7.95 -4.88 24.96
C VAL A 365 -6.60 -4.18 24.89
N GLU A 366 -6.58 -2.85 24.92
CA GLU A 366 -5.34 -2.07 24.96
C GLU A 366 -4.51 -2.35 26.23
N ALA A 367 -5.16 -2.59 27.37
CA ALA A 367 -4.49 -2.98 28.62
C ALA A 367 -3.81 -4.36 28.49
N LEU A 368 -4.48 -5.33 27.88
CA LEU A 368 -3.89 -6.66 27.59
C LEU A 368 -2.70 -6.56 26.63
N THR A 369 -2.82 -5.75 25.61
CA THR A 369 -1.72 -5.52 24.65
C THR A 369 -0.54 -4.82 25.31
N ALA A 370 -0.78 -3.82 26.15
CA ALA A 370 0.26 -3.06 26.83
C ALA A 370 1.11 -3.91 27.78
N THR A 371 0.51 -4.94 28.38
CA THR A 371 1.18 -5.89 29.28
C THR A 371 1.80 -7.09 28.57
N GLY A 372 1.51 -7.28 27.26
CA GLY A 372 1.92 -8.47 26.51
C GLY A 372 1.07 -9.72 26.81
N ASN A 373 -0.06 -9.56 27.48
CA ASN A 373 -0.96 -10.66 27.85
C ASN A 373 -1.85 -11.11 26.67
N ALA A 374 -2.02 -10.27 25.63
CA ALA A 374 -2.67 -10.65 24.38
C ALA A 374 -1.62 -11.08 23.35
N LEU A 375 -1.67 -12.34 22.91
CA LEU A 375 -0.76 -12.91 21.93
C LEU A 375 -1.26 -12.77 20.50
N ALA A 376 -2.57 -12.96 20.30
CA ALA A 376 -3.26 -12.75 19.03
C ALA A 376 -4.61 -12.09 19.29
N ILE A 377 -4.99 -11.18 18.39
CA ILE A 377 -6.27 -10.46 18.49
C ILE A 377 -6.90 -10.37 17.09
N SER A 378 -8.18 -10.71 17.00
CA SER A 378 -9.03 -10.46 15.85
C SER A 378 -10.30 -9.73 16.26
N THR A 379 -10.90 -8.97 15.36
CA THR A 379 -12.18 -8.31 15.57
C THR A 379 -13.15 -8.70 14.45
N PRO A 380 -14.38 -9.11 14.77
CA PRO A 380 -15.38 -9.48 13.79
C PRO A 380 -15.78 -8.31 12.87
N GLY A 381 -15.98 -8.65 11.60
CA GLY A 381 -16.54 -7.78 10.57
C GLY A 381 -17.68 -8.49 9.85
N TYR A 382 -17.65 -8.48 8.50
CA TYR A 382 -18.68 -9.06 7.64
C TYR A 382 -19.04 -10.51 7.99
N GLY A 383 -18.07 -11.40 8.11
CA GLY A 383 -18.28 -12.82 8.40
C GLY A 383 -18.39 -13.15 9.89
N CYS A 384 -18.59 -12.15 10.73
CA CYS A 384 -18.79 -12.28 12.19
C CYS A 384 -17.61 -12.96 12.90
N GLY A 385 -17.86 -13.51 14.09
CA GLY A 385 -16.87 -14.24 14.89
C GLY A 385 -16.37 -15.52 14.23
N ALA A 386 -17.20 -16.16 13.43
CA ALA A 386 -16.86 -17.39 12.71
C ALA A 386 -15.74 -17.16 11.69
N GLU A 387 -15.79 -16.07 10.91
CA GLU A 387 -14.70 -15.66 10.01
C GLU A 387 -13.41 -15.38 10.78
N SER A 388 -13.51 -14.59 11.85
CA SER A 388 -12.36 -14.23 12.68
C SER A 388 -11.67 -15.48 13.22
N LEU A 389 -12.43 -16.40 13.80
CA LEU A 389 -11.92 -17.63 14.40
C LEU A 389 -11.21 -18.52 13.36
N PHE A 390 -11.85 -18.74 12.19
CA PHE A 390 -11.25 -19.49 11.09
C PHE A 390 -9.91 -18.85 10.65
N LYS A 391 -9.90 -17.54 10.44
CA LYS A 391 -8.70 -16.82 9.99
C LYS A 391 -7.58 -16.79 11.03
N MET A 392 -7.91 -16.86 12.33
CA MET A 392 -6.89 -17.00 13.39
C MET A 392 -6.21 -18.37 13.37
N CYS A 393 -6.89 -19.42 12.92
CA CYS A 393 -6.33 -20.78 12.87
C CYS A 393 -5.33 -20.98 11.71
N VAL A 394 -5.59 -20.40 10.52
CA VAL A 394 -4.91 -20.79 9.27
C VAL A 394 -3.42 -20.41 9.21
N GLY A 395 -3.00 -19.33 9.84
CA GLY A 395 -1.63 -18.80 9.72
C GLY A 395 -0.55 -19.67 10.35
N ASN A 396 -0.87 -20.34 11.44
CA ASN A 396 0.06 -21.27 12.11
C ASN A 396 -0.46 -22.71 12.16
N GLN A 397 -1.63 -22.97 11.55
CA GLN A 397 -2.31 -24.26 11.54
C GLN A 397 -2.56 -24.77 12.97
N ILE A 398 -3.07 -23.89 13.83
CA ILE A 398 -3.45 -24.18 15.21
C ILE A 398 -4.97 -24.19 15.27
N GLY A 399 -5.56 -25.25 15.77
CA GLY A 399 -7.01 -25.38 15.95
C GLY A 399 -7.49 -24.80 17.28
N ILE A 400 -8.78 -24.95 17.51
CA ILE A 400 -9.45 -24.54 18.74
C ILE A 400 -10.48 -25.58 19.17
N GLU A 401 -10.50 -25.89 20.47
CA GLU A 401 -11.60 -26.56 21.15
C GLU A 401 -12.46 -25.50 21.85
N LEU A 402 -13.73 -25.39 21.44
CA LEU A 402 -14.65 -24.41 22.01
C LEU A 402 -15.09 -24.85 23.42
N ALA A 403 -15.34 -23.90 24.29
CA ALA A 403 -15.88 -24.19 25.62
C ALA A 403 -17.33 -24.75 25.54
N GLU A 404 -17.69 -25.64 26.46
CA GLU A 404 -18.98 -26.38 26.42
C GLU A 404 -20.22 -25.47 26.43
N ASP A 405 -20.11 -24.27 26.97
CA ASP A 405 -21.18 -23.29 27.13
C ASP A 405 -21.21 -22.20 26.03
N VAL A 406 -20.35 -22.32 25.03
CA VAL A 406 -20.35 -21.37 23.90
C VAL A 406 -21.60 -21.57 23.03
N ASP A 407 -22.39 -20.52 22.91
CA ASP A 407 -23.45 -20.46 21.91
C ASP A 407 -22.83 -20.30 20.53
N VAL A 408 -22.81 -21.40 19.76
CA VAL A 408 -22.25 -21.43 18.40
C VAL A 408 -22.97 -20.43 17.46
N GLU A 409 -24.26 -20.16 17.69
CA GLU A 409 -25.01 -19.16 16.91
C GLU A 409 -24.44 -17.75 17.10
N SER A 410 -23.89 -17.46 18.29
CA SER A 410 -23.25 -16.18 18.56
C SER A 410 -22.03 -15.90 17.69
N LEU A 411 -21.38 -16.95 17.14
CA LEU A 411 -20.26 -16.79 16.21
C LEU A 411 -20.70 -16.23 14.84
N PHE A 412 -21.97 -16.36 14.49
CA PHE A 412 -22.56 -15.85 13.26
C PHE A 412 -23.38 -14.56 13.48
N THR A 413 -23.34 -14.00 14.67
CA THR A 413 -23.99 -12.73 15.02
C THR A 413 -23.04 -11.56 14.79
N PRO A 414 -23.49 -10.46 14.14
CA PRO A 414 -22.67 -9.27 13.96
C PRO A 414 -22.41 -8.54 15.30
N LEU A 415 -21.28 -8.81 15.91
CA LEU A 415 -20.83 -8.19 17.16
C LEU A 415 -19.69 -7.20 16.84
N TYR A 416 -20.01 -6.13 16.13
CA TYR A 416 -19.02 -5.10 15.79
C TYR A 416 -18.40 -4.47 17.04
N GLY A 417 -17.09 -4.29 17.04
CA GLY A 417 -16.33 -3.78 18.18
C GLY A 417 -16.08 -4.79 19.29
N SER A 418 -16.43 -6.07 19.07
CA SER A 418 -15.95 -7.16 19.92
C SER A 418 -14.58 -7.65 19.46
N PHE A 419 -13.89 -8.42 20.32
CA PHE A 419 -12.57 -8.96 20.05
C PHE A 419 -12.48 -10.43 20.44
N ILE A 420 -11.80 -11.23 19.64
CA ILE A 420 -11.36 -12.58 19.97
C ILE A 420 -9.88 -12.49 20.31
N VAL A 421 -9.50 -12.87 21.51
CA VAL A 421 -8.15 -12.68 22.07
C VAL A 421 -7.58 -14.02 22.54
N GLU A 422 -6.40 -14.39 22.00
CA GLU A 422 -5.57 -15.43 22.57
C GLU A 422 -4.72 -14.85 23.70
N LEU A 423 -4.82 -15.43 24.88
CA LEU A 423 -4.13 -14.96 26.08
C LEU A 423 -2.80 -15.72 26.29
N ALA A 424 -1.80 -15.04 26.82
CA ALA A 424 -0.59 -15.69 27.32
C ALA A 424 -0.93 -16.69 28.44
N GLU A 425 -0.08 -17.70 28.67
CA GLU A 425 -0.34 -18.82 29.60
C GLU A 425 -0.77 -18.37 31.01
N ASP A 426 -0.04 -17.40 31.56
CA ASP A 426 -0.30 -16.87 32.94
C ASP A 426 -1.03 -15.52 32.90
N ALA A 427 -1.67 -15.15 31.78
CA ALA A 427 -2.32 -13.86 31.68
C ALA A 427 -3.49 -13.72 32.63
N GLU A 428 -3.51 -12.64 33.40
CA GLU A 428 -4.68 -12.21 34.16
C GLU A 428 -5.62 -11.42 33.25
N LEU A 429 -6.92 -11.68 33.36
CA LEU A 429 -7.92 -10.89 32.66
C LEU A 429 -7.98 -9.49 33.30
N PRO A 430 -8.11 -8.42 32.48
CA PRO A 430 -8.24 -7.08 33.01
C PRO A 430 -9.55 -6.95 33.81
N GLU A 431 -9.54 -6.08 34.82
CA GLU A 431 -10.80 -5.59 35.36
C GLU A 431 -11.51 -4.81 34.27
N VAL A 432 -12.72 -5.21 33.92
CA VAL A 432 -13.53 -4.57 32.91
C VAL A 432 -14.59 -3.68 33.56
N ALA A 433 -14.92 -2.58 32.89
CA ALA A 433 -16.00 -1.70 33.33
C ALA A 433 -17.36 -2.39 33.20
N ASP A 434 -18.35 -1.89 33.95
CA ASP A 434 -19.74 -2.32 33.80
C ASP A 434 -20.18 -2.18 32.33
N GLY A 435 -20.82 -3.24 31.81
CA GLY A 435 -21.28 -3.29 30.42
C GLY A 435 -20.26 -3.80 29.41
N VAL A 436 -19.09 -4.29 29.87
CA VAL A 436 -18.18 -5.10 29.05
C VAL A 436 -18.28 -6.55 29.46
N VAL A 437 -18.46 -7.45 28.51
CA VAL A 437 -18.52 -8.89 28.72
C VAL A 437 -17.18 -9.51 28.35
N VAL A 438 -16.65 -10.37 29.20
CA VAL A 438 -15.51 -11.24 28.93
C VAL A 438 -15.97 -12.67 29.09
N GLU A 439 -16.02 -13.40 27.98
CA GLU A 439 -16.47 -14.80 28.01
C GLU A 439 -15.42 -15.74 27.45
N PRO A 440 -15.24 -16.93 28.02
CA PRO A 440 -14.39 -17.97 27.44
C PRO A 440 -14.95 -18.42 26.09
N LEU A 441 -14.12 -18.46 25.06
CA LEU A 441 -14.49 -19.07 23.76
C LEU A 441 -13.92 -20.48 23.62
N GLY A 442 -12.77 -20.77 24.24
CA GLY A 442 -12.15 -22.08 24.12
C GLY A 442 -10.66 -22.08 24.42
N THR A 443 -9.99 -23.11 23.95
CA THR A 443 -8.55 -23.33 24.13
C THR A 443 -7.91 -23.76 22.81
N THR A 444 -6.74 -23.23 22.49
CA THR A 444 -6.00 -23.61 21.29
C THR A 444 -5.45 -25.04 21.40
N VAL A 445 -5.55 -25.80 20.31
CA VAL A 445 -5.14 -27.22 20.24
C VAL A 445 -4.21 -27.50 19.07
N GLU A 446 -3.41 -28.58 19.16
CA GLU A 446 -2.48 -29.00 18.09
C GLU A 446 -3.23 -29.50 16.85
N GLY A 447 -4.41 -30.12 17.04
CA GLY A 447 -5.25 -30.55 15.92
C GLY A 447 -5.68 -29.36 15.06
N TYR A 448 -5.56 -29.49 13.74
CA TYR A 448 -6.00 -28.42 12.83
C TYR A 448 -7.50 -28.51 12.59
N VAL A 449 -8.27 -28.25 13.63
CA VAL A 449 -9.73 -28.40 13.70
C VAL A 449 -10.39 -27.25 14.45
N ILE A 450 -11.70 -27.08 14.24
CA ILE A 450 -12.59 -26.40 15.20
C ILE A 450 -13.44 -27.51 15.83
N ASP A 451 -13.24 -27.77 17.12
CA ASP A 451 -13.96 -28.75 17.89
C ASP A 451 -14.98 -28.07 18.81
N THR A 452 -16.25 -28.39 18.65
CA THR A 452 -17.36 -27.88 19.49
C THR A 452 -17.76 -28.86 20.55
N GLY A 453 -17.07 -30.00 20.71
CA GLY A 453 -17.48 -31.12 21.54
C GLY A 453 -18.60 -31.99 20.91
N SER A 454 -19.45 -31.41 20.07
CA SER A 454 -20.51 -32.11 19.35
C SER A 454 -20.22 -32.34 17.87
N GLU A 455 -19.39 -31.52 17.31
CA GLU A 455 -18.98 -31.55 15.88
C GLU A 455 -17.50 -31.14 15.77
N VAL A 456 -16.73 -31.87 14.99
CA VAL A 456 -15.34 -31.56 14.66
C VAL A 456 -15.24 -31.16 13.19
N ILE A 457 -14.70 -29.98 12.93
CA ILE A 457 -14.56 -29.42 11.58
C ILE A 457 -13.08 -29.42 11.19
N GLU A 458 -12.78 -30.14 10.11
CA GLU A 458 -11.42 -30.17 9.54
C GLU A 458 -11.09 -28.84 8.84
N LEU A 459 -10.15 -28.10 9.39
CA LEU A 459 -9.73 -26.80 8.85
C LEU A 459 -8.98 -26.91 7.52
N SER A 460 -8.38 -28.05 7.21
CA SER A 460 -7.73 -28.30 5.91
C SER A 460 -8.73 -28.22 4.74
N GLU A 461 -9.95 -28.74 4.92
CA GLU A 461 -11.01 -28.68 3.92
C GLU A 461 -11.57 -27.26 3.77
N LEU A 462 -11.81 -26.60 4.89
CA LEU A 462 -12.23 -25.19 4.89
C LEU A 462 -11.19 -24.26 4.26
N GLN A 463 -9.90 -24.48 4.53
CA GLN A 463 -8.81 -23.73 3.96
C GLN A 463 -8.77 -23.88 2.44
N GLU A 464 -8.88 -25.11 1.91
CA GLU A 464 -8.92 -25.33 0.46
C GLU A 464 -10.12 -24.64 -0.19
N ALA A 465 -11.30 -24.71 0.41
CA ALA A 465 -12.49 -24.01 -0.04
C ALA A 465 -12.30 -22.50 -0.05
N TRP A 466 -11.72 -21.94 1.03
CA TRP A 466 -11.43 -20.52 1.18
C TRP A 466 -10.42 -20.00 0.16
N GLU A 467 -9.34 -20.75 -0.07
CA GLU A 467 -8.27 -20.37 -1.00
C GLU A 467 -8.72 -20.48 -2.47
N SER A 468 -9.66 -21.38 -2.78
CA SER A 468 -10.14 -21.60 -4.16
C SER A 468 -11.13 -20.54 -4.64
N GLY A 469 -11.75 -19.77 -3.76
CA GLY A 469 -12.90 -18.90 -4.08
C GLY A 469 -12.64 -17.89 -5.21
N ILE A 470 -11.49 -17.24 -5.23
CA ILE A 470 -11.11 -16.28 -6.29
C ILE A 470 -9.82 -16.66 -7.02
N GLU A 471 -9.30 -17.86 -6.80
CA GLU A 471 -8.05 -18.36 -7.41
C GLU A 471 -8.10 -18.32 -8.95
N GLY A 472 -9.27 -18.53 -9.55
CA GLY A 472 -9.43 -18.48 -11.00
C GLY A 472 -9.18 -17.09 -11.62
N VAL A 473 -9.32 -16.04 -10.83
CA VAL A 473 -9.11 -14.64 -11.25
C VAL A 473 -7.78 -14.09 -10.73
N PHE A 474 -7.48 -14.37 -9.47
CA PHE A 474 -6.27 -13.91 -8.79
C PHE A 474 -5.41 -15.09 -8.33
N THR A 475 -4.93 -15.85 -9.30
CA THR A 475 -4.10 -17.04 -9.08
C THR A 475 -2.84 -16.72 -8.28
N TYR A 476 -2.55 -17.48 -7.24
CA TYR A 476 -1.28 -17.42 -6.51
C TYR A 476 -0.60 -18.79 -6.38
N ARG A 477 -1.28 -19.86 -6.73
CA ARG A 477 -0.74 -21.20 -6.84
C ARG A 477 -0.31 -21.49 -8.28
N SER A 478 0.88 -22.01 -8.47
CA SER A 478 1.35 -22.42 -9.81
C SER A 478 0.59 -23.67 -10.25
N ALA A 479 0.11 -23.68 -11.48
CA ALA A 479 -0.49 -24.86 -12.07
C ALA A 479 0.59 -25.89 -12.44
N GLY A 480 0.32 -27.19 -12.21
CA GLY A 480 1.20 -28.28 -12.58
C GLY A 480 2.14 -28.76 -11.47
N GLU A 481 2.89 -29.82 -11.77
CA GLU A 481 3.89 -30.35 -10.84
C GLU A 481 5.06 -29.38 -10.69
N THR A 482 5.50 -29.17 -9.45
CA THR A 482 6.73 -28.43 -9.20
C THR A 482 7.90 -29.24 -9.75
N PRO A 483 8.66 -28.72 -10.73
CA PRO A 483 9.78 -29.46 -11.27
C PRO A 483 10.82 -29.73 -10.17
N GLU A 484 11.42 -30.91 -10.18
CA GLU A 484 12.52 -31.21 -9.30
C GLU A 484 13.68 -30.29 -9.64
N VAL A 485 14.10 -29.48 -8.66
CA VAL A 485 15.21 -28.53 -8.82
C VAL A 485 16.47 -29.17 -8.30
N GLU A 486 17.50 -29.25 -9.15
CA GLU A 486 18.82 -29.75 -8.76
C GLU A 486 19.36 -28.96 -7.57
N THR A 487 19.78 -29.67 -6.53
CA THR A 487 20.42 -29.07 -5.37
C THR A 487 21.91 -28.85 -5.65
N ILE A 488 22.26 -27.64 -6.05
CA ILE A 488 23.66 -27.25 -6.25
C ILE A 488 24.26 -26.85 -4.90
N ASP A 489 25.41 -27.44 -4.56
CA ASP A 489 26.25 -27.08 -3.42
C ASP A 489 27.70 -27.08 -3.84
N PHE A 490 28.22 -25.89 -4.11
CA PHE A 490 29.60 -25.68 -4.55
C PHE A 490 30.39 -24.94 -3.48
N ARG A 491 31.55 -25.52 -3.08
CA ARG A 491 32.48 -24.86 -2.17
C ARG A 491 33.82 -24.65 -2.88
N ALA A 492 34.16 -23.38 -3.11
CA ALA A 492 35.44 -22.99 -3.66
C ALA A 492 36.57 -23.37 -2.67
N LYS A 493 37.65 -23.93 -3.17
CA LYS A 493 38.86 -24.20 -2.38
C LYS A 493 39.57 -22.92 -1.98
N ASP A 494 39.61 -21.96 -2.91
CA ASP A 494 40.23 -20.67 -2.72
C ASP A 494 39.15 -19.60 -2.80
N ILE A 495 38.99 -18.84 -1.74
CA ILE A 495 38.05 -17.70 -1.67
C ILE A 495 38.74 -16.48 -2.24
N HIS A 496 38.07 -15.76 -3.14
CA HIS A 496 38.59 -14.51 -3.68
C HIS A 496 38.84 -13.50 -2.56
N VAL A 497 40.04 -12.98 -2.48
CA VAL A 497 40.42 -11.90 -1.56
C VAL A 497 40.76 -10.67 -2.40
N TYR A 498 40.13 -9.55 -2.09
CA TYR A 498 40.39 -8.30 -2.77
C TYR A 498 41.90 -7.95 -2.75
N GLY A 499 42.47 -7.85 -3.93
CA GLY A 499 43.89 -7.60 -4.14
C GLY A 499 44.26 -6.14 -4.40
N GLY A 500 43.28 -5.26 -4.47
CA GLY A 500 43.45 -3.85 -4.78
C GLY A 500 43.89 -2.99 -3.58
N ALA A 501 43.98 -1.68 -3.78
CA ALA A 501 44.31 -0.71 -2.73
C ALA A 501 43.24 -0.70 -1.63
N LYS A 502 43.67 -0.78 -0.37
CA LYS A 502 42.77 -0.70 0.78
C LYS A 502 42.19 0.72 0.87
N ILE A 503 40.89 0.82 0.75
CA ILE A 503 40.13 2.09 0.80
C ILE A 503 39.26 2.09 2.05
N ALA A 504 39.39 3.11 2.88
CA ALA A 504 38.68 3.20 4.14
C ALA A 504 37.15 3.31 3.97
N ARG A 505 36.71 3.99 2.92
CA ARG A 505 35.30 4.11 2.51
C ARG A 505 35.22 3.86 1.02
N PRO A 506 34.85 2.64 0.58
CA PRO A 506 34.66 2.38 -0.83
C PRO A 506 33.49 3.20 -1.39
N ARG A 507 33.67 3.71 -2.61
CA ARG A 507 32.64 4.45 -3.32
C ARG A 507 31.78 3.51 -4.12
N VAL A 508 30.48 3.71 -4.00
CA VAL A 508 29.45 2.99 -4.75
C VAL A 508 28.70 3.97 -5.63
N ILE A 509 28.76 3.77 -6.94
CA ILE A 509 27.91 4.51 -7.88
C ILE A 509 26.60 3.76 -8.10
N ILE A 510 25.48 4.45 -7.97
CA ILE A 510 24.13 3.93 -8.15
C ILE A 510 23.48 4.76 -9.29
N PRO A 511 23.57 4.31 -10.55
CA PRO A 511 22.89 4.98 -11.65
C PRO A 511 21.38 4.80 -11.52
N VAL A 512 20.63 5.89 -11.61
CA VAL A 512 19.17 5.92 -11.49
C VAL A 512 18.57 6.15 -12.86
N PHE A 513 18.09 5.07 -13.46
CA PHE A 513 17.41 5.13 -14.77
C PHE A 513 15.94 5.49 -14.62
N PRO A 514 15.31 6.08 -15.64
CA PRO A 514 13.86 6.28 -15.65
C PRO A 514 13.11 4.98 -15.38
N GLY A 515 12.29 4.96 -14.31
CA GLY A 515 11.57 3.77 -13.84
C GLY A 515 12.25 2.99 -12.70
N ASN A 516 13.49 3.30 -12.33
CA ASN A 516 14.08 2.79 -11.09
C ASN A 516 13.40 3.43 -9.86
N ASN A 517 13.33 2.66 -8.76
CA ASN A 517 12.67 3.13 -7.53
C ASN A 517 13.32 2.67 -6.22
N CYS A 518 14.44 1.94 -6.27
CA CYS A 518 15.13 1.38 -5.10
C CYS A 518 16.47 2.06 -4.78
N GLU A 519 16.77 3.22 -5.35
CA GLU A 519 18.05 3.92 -5.19
C GLU A 519 18.31 4.36 -3.75
N TYR A 520 17.28 4.83 -3.04
CA TYR A 520 17.43 5.27 -1.64
C TYR A 520 17.71 4.10 -0.70
N ASP A 521 17.01 2.98 -0.87
CA ASP A 521 17.21 1.80 -0.04
C ASP A 521 18.58 1.17 -0.29
N SER A 522 19.00 1.12 -1.56
CA SER A 522 20.35 0.69 -1.95
C SER A 522 21.43 1.59 -1.34
N ALA A 523 21.30 2.90 -1.47
CA ALA A 523 22.24 3.85 -0.90
C ALA A 523 22.31 3.74 0.63
N ARG A 524 21.16 3.59 1.30
CA ARG A 524 21.09 3.40 2.76
C ARG A 524 21.83 2.14 3.20
N ALA A 525 21.61 1.01 2.51
CA ALA A 525 22.26 -0.24 2.82
C ALA A 525 23.80 -0.16 2.68
N PHE A 526 24.30 0.45 1.61
CA PHE A 526 25.72 0.65 1.42
C PHE A 526 26.33 1.62 2.44
N ARG A 527 25.64 2.70 2.80
CA ARG A 527 26.08 3.63 3.86
C ARG A 527 26.13 2.96 5.23
N ALA A 528 25.13 2.13 5.56
CA ALA A 528 25.11 1.33 6.79
C ALA A 528 26.29 0.35 6.86
N ALA A 529 26.72 -0.19 5.71
CA ALA A 529 27.92 -1.01 5.60
C ALA A 529 29.25 -0.22 5.59
N GLY A 530 29.20 1.11 5.70
CA GLY A 530 30.40 1.98 5.78
C GLY A 530 30.89 2.51 4.44
N ALA A 531 30.17 2.31 3.35
CA ALA A 531 30.52 2.84 2.03
C ALA A 531 30.02 4.28 1.82
N GLU A 532 30.59 4.94 0.83
CA GLU A 532 30.12 6.24 0.30
C GLU A 532 29.26 5.98 -0.94
N ALA A 533 27.93 6.11 -0.81
CA ALA A 533 27.02 5.90 -1.91
C ALA A 533 26.68 7.20 -2.64
N ASP A 534 26.93 7.20 -3.95
CA ASP A 534 26.64 8.27 -4.90
C ASP A 534 25.47 7.84 -5.80
N THR A 535 24.34 8.50 -5.70
CA THR A 535 23.19 8.28 -6.60
C THR A 535 23.29 9.27 -7.76
N PHE A 536 23.27 8.76 -8.99
CA PHE A 536 23.38 9.56 -10.19
C PHE A 536 22.18 9.37 -11.10
N VAL A 537 21.38 10.42 -11.26
CA VAL A 537 20.20 10.41 -12.12
C VAL A 537 20.63 10.50 -13.58
N ILE A 538 20.17 9.53 -14.38
CA ILE A 538 20.37 9.51 -15.83
C ILE A 538 19.33 10.41 -16.48
N ASN A 539 19.79 11.49 -17.12
CA ASN A 539 18.95 12.41 -17.86
C ASN A 539 18.76 11.92 -19.30
N ASN A 540 17.51 11.84 -19.74
CA ASN A 540 17.13 11.34 -21.06
C ASN A 540 16.09 12.17 -21.80
N LEU A 541 15.87 13.41 -21.38
CA LEU A 541 14.89 14.30 -22.02
C LEU A 541 15.35 14.77 -23.41
N THR A 542 16.67 14.85 -23.63
CA THR A 542 17.24 15.20 -24.92
C THR A 542 18.38 14.24 -25.30
N PRO A 543 18.73 14.10 -26.61
CA PRO A 543 19.90 13.33 -27.05
C PRO A 543 21.21 13.80 -26.40
N GLU A 544 21.37 15.11 -26.23
CA GLU A 544 22.55 15.73 -25.61
C GLU A 544 22.65 15.33 -24.14
N ALA A 545 21.53 15.33 -23.39
CA ALA A 545 21.47 14.90 -22.00
C ALA A 545 21.82 13.42 -21.85
N VAL A 546 21.40 12.56 -22.77
CA VAL A 546 21.79 11.14 -22.82
C VAL A 546 23.30 11.01 -23.02
N ALA A 547 23.87 11.73 -23.98
CA ALA A 547 25.32 11.68 -24.28
C ALA A 547 26.14 12.20 -23.08
N GLU A 548 25.70 13.26 -22.42
CA GLU A 548 26.34 13.80 -21.22
C GLU A 548 26.25 12.82 -20.04
N SER A 549 25.06 12.27 -19.78
CA SER A 549 24.87 11.25 -18.74
C SER A 549 25.75 10.02 -18.98
N THR A 550 25.95 9.62 -20.24
CA THR A 550 26.81 8.49 -20.60
C THR A 550 28.27 8.77 -20.22
N ARG A 551 28.79 9.94 -20.59
CA ARG A 551 30.17 10.35 -20.24
C ARG A 551 30.37 10.48 -18.74
N GLU A 552 29.42 11.10 -18.06
CA GLU A 552 29.47 11.32 -16.63
C GLU A 552 29.38 9.99 -15.86
N LEU A 553 28.50 9.06 -16.28
CA LEU A 553 28.46 7.72 -15.68
C LEU A 553 29.79 7.00 -15.83
N ALA A 554 30.38 6.99 -17.01
CA ALA A 554 31.69 6.38 -17.25
C ALA A 554 32.78 6.99 -16.35
N ARG A 555 32.79 8.32 -16.18
CA ARG A 555 33.70 9.02 -15.27
C ARG A 555 33.51 8.59 -13.81
N ARG A 556 32.25 8.50 -13.34
CA ARG A 556 31.92 8.09 -11.96
C ARG A 556 32.25 6.61 -11.71
N ILE A 557 32.04 5.72 -12.67
CA ILE A 557 32.46 4.30 -12.57
C ILE A 557 33.97 4.22 -12.37
N ARG A 558 34.77 4.98 -13.13
CA ARG A 558 36.23 5.02 -12.95
C ARG A 558 36.69 5.53 -11.59
N ALA A 559 35.87 6.37 -10.93
CA ALA A 559 36.14 6.88 -9.59
C ALA A 559 35.58 6.00 -8.45
N SER A 560 34.84 4.93 -8.76
CA SER A 560 34.16 4.07 -7.80
C SER A 560 34.76 2.68 -7.72
N GLN A 561 34.53 1.96 -6.64
CA GLN A 561 34.93 0.56 -6.44
C GLN A 561 33.77 -0.41 -6.67
N ILE A 562 32.56 0.09 -6.59
CA ILE A 562 31.35 -0.71 -6.73
C ILE A 562 30.37 0.03 -7.67
N VAL A 563 29.73 -0.73 -8.54
CA VAL A 563 28.54 -0.30 -9.30
C VAL A 563 27.34 -1.08 -8.81
N MET A 564 26.32 -0.37 -8.36
CA MET A 564 25.05 -0.97 -7.93
C MET A 564 23.94 -0.55 -8.90
N ILE A 565 23.32 -1.50 -9.59
CA ILE A 565 22.17 -1.26 -10.46
C ILE A 565 20.90 -1.59 -9.67
N PRO A 566 20.07 -0.59 -9.33
CA PRO A 566 18.88 -0.79 -8.50
C PRO A 566 17.74 -1.48 -9.26
N GLY A 567 16.73 -1.91 -8.50
CA GLY A 567 15.50 -2.45 -9.02
C GLY A 567 14.51 -1.38 -9.51
N GLY A 568 13.37 -1.83 -9.93
CA GLY A 568 12.27 -1.05 -10.50
C GLY A 568 11.84 -1.62 -11.85
N PHE A 569 11.23 -0.78 -12.67
CA PHE A 569 10.78 -1.10 -14.02
C PHE A 569 11.32 -0.04 -14.98
N SER A 570 12.53 -0.23 -15.47
CA SER A 570 13.20 0.74 -16.35
C SER A 570 12.47 0.89 -17.67
N GLY A 571 12.59 2.09 -18.28
CA GLY A 571 11.93 2.40 -19.55
C GLY A 571 12.24 1.37 -20.64
N GLY A 572 11.20 0.96 -21.38
CA GLY A 572 11.30 -0.03 -22.46
C GLY A 572 11.31 -1.49 -22.01
N ASP A 573 10.90 -1.80 -20.79
CA ASP A 573 10.85 -3.16 -20.28
C ASP A 573 9.76 -4.02 -20.95
N GLU A 574 8.69 -3.41 -21.42
CA GLU A 574 7.61 -4.08 -22.13
C GLU A 574 7.82 -4.11 -23.66
N PRO A 575 7.23 -5.10 -24.38
CA PRO A 575 6.56 -6.30 -23.88
C PRO A 575 7.48 -7.50 -23.62
N ASP A 576 8.71 -7.54 -24.16
CA ASP A 576 9.50 -8.78 -24.30
C ASP A 576 10.74 -8.83 -23.42
N GLY A 577 10.61 -8.40 -22.22
CA GLY A 577 11.70 -8.51 -21.29
C GLY A 577 12.21 -7.17 -20.80
N SER A 578 13.02 -7.25 -19.81
CA SER A 578 13.35 -6.19 -18.89
C SER A 578 14.72 -5.62 -19.10
N ALA A 579 14.95 -4.44 -18.54
CA ALA A 579 16.23 -3.75 -18.51
C ALA A 579 16.78 -3.33 -19.89
N LYS A 580 15.93 -3.16 -20.91
CA LYS A 580 16.38 -2.77 -22.27
C LYS A 580 17.13 -1.44 -22.28
N PHE A 581 16.60 -0.42 -21.60
CA PHE A 581 17.23 0.88 -21.54
C PHE A 581 18.56 0.85 -20.79
N ILE A 582 18.61 0.15 -19.65
CA ILE A 582 19.84 -0.05 -18.87
C ILE A 582 20.90 -0.76 -19.72
N THR A 583 20.53 -1.86 -20.37
CA THR A 583 21.49 -2.63 -21.20
C THR A 583 22.00 -1.84 -22.39
N ALA A 584 21.16 -1.08 -23.07
CA ALA A 584 21.58 -0.20 -24.17
C ALA A 584 22.58 0.85 -23.68
N PHE A 585 22.33 1.45 -22.51
CA PHE A 585 23.19 2.47 -21.92
C PHE A 585 24.56 1.91 -21.50
N PHE A 586 24.58 0.72 -20.88
CA PHE A 586 25.84 0.05 -20.50
C PHE A 586 26.65 -0.48 -21.69
N ARG A 587 26.05 -0.64 -22.86
CA ARG A 587 26.74 -1.00 -24.12
C ARG A 587 27.36 0.20 -24.83
N ALA A 588 27.15 1.41 -24.35
CA ALA A 588 27.89 2.57 -24.85
C ALA A 588 29.40 2.32 -24.62
N PRO A 589 30.27 2.56 -25.64
CA PRO A 589 31.68 2.18 -25.55
C PRO A 589 32.40 2.71 -24.31
N GLU A 590 32.17 3.96 -23.97
CA GLU A 590 32.80 4.61 -22.78
C GLU A 590 32.42 3.96 -21.47
N VAL A 591 31.15 3.53 -21.33
CA VAL A 591 30.63 2.84 -20.13
C VAL A 591 31.13 1.41 -20.10
N THR A 592 31.09 0.70 -21.23
CA THR A 592 31.63 -0.66 -21.35
C THR A 592 33.11 -0.71 -20.94
N GLU A 593 33.93 0.23 -21.42
CA GLU A 593 35.35 0.32 -21.05
C GLU A 593 35.55 0.60 -19.56
N ALA A 594 34.75 1.53 -18.99
CA ALA A 594 34.80 1.83 -17.57
C ALA A 594 34.41 0.63 -16.69
N VAL A 595 33.44 -0.18 -17.11
CA VAL A 595 33.04 -1.43 -16.42
C VAL A 595 34.14 -2.47 -16.51
N ARG A 596 34.75 -2.65 -17.70
CA ARG A 596 35.89 -3.57 -17.89
C ARG A 596 37.10 -3.17 -17.04
N ASP A 597 37.42 -1.88 -16.99
CA ASP A 597 38.47 -1.37 -16.10
C ASP A 597 38.14 -1.66 -14.64
N LEU A 598 36.92 -1.40 -14.19
CA LEU A 598 36.47 -1.71 -12.82
C LEU A 598 36.68 -3.18 -12.48
N LEU A 599 36.16 -4.09 -13.30
CA LEU A 599 36.11 -5.52 -12.97
C LEU A 599 37.43 -6.24 -13.21
N LYS A 600 38.16 -5.90 -14.30
CA LYS A 600 39.37 -6.66 -14.72
C LYS A 600 40.68 -6.04 -14.27
N ALA A 601 40.76 -4.71 -14.19
CA ALA A 601 41.98 -4.00 -13.85
C ALA A 601 42.04 -3.58 -12.37
N ARG A 602 40.91 -3.19 -11.78
CA ARG A 602 40.84 -2.64 -10.43
C ARG A 602 40.25 -3.60 -9.38
N ASP A 603 39.86 -4.82 -9.80
CA ASP A 603 39.22 -5.81 -8.92
C ASP A 603 37.98 -5.28 -8.18
N GLY A 604 37.23 -4.45 -8.84
CA GLY A 604 36.00 -3.88 -8.32
C GLY A 604 34.78 -4.81 -8.43
N LEU A 605 33.65 -4.37 -7.94
CA LEU A 605 32.43 -5.18 -7.85
C LEU A 605 31.25 -4.56 -8.60
N MET A 606 30.36 -5.43 -9.09
CA MET A 606 29.03 -5.04 -9.54
C MET A 606 27.96 -5.83 -8.80
N LEU A 607 26.85 -5.16 -8.48
CA LEU A 607 25.66 -5.76 -7.89
C LEU A 607 24.42 -5.28 -8.67
N GLY A 608 23.53 -6.20 -8.99
CA GLY A 608 22.23 -5.87 -9.58
C GLY A 608 21.13 -6.54 -8.79
N ILE A 609 20.07 -5.78 -8.49
CA ILE A 609 18.89 -6.29 -7.79
C ILE A 609 17.68 -6.17 -8.70
N CYS A 610 16.84 -7.22 -8.79
CA CYS A 610 15.61 -7.24 -9.56
C CYS A 610 15.87 -6.82 -11.04
N ASN A 611 15.38 -5.67 -11.46
CA ASN A 611 15.64 -5.12 -12.81
C ASN A 611 17.14 -4.93 -13.09
N GLY A 612 17.91 -4.53 -12.09
CA GLY A 612 19.37 -4.47 -12.19
C GLY A 612 20.02 -5.85 -12.38
N PHE A 613 19.50 -6.89 -11.74
CA PHE A 613 19.98 -8.27 -11.96
C PHE A 613 19.63 -8.75 -13.38
N GLN A 614 18.43 -8.45 -13.86
CA GLN A 614 18.04 -8.73 -15.25
C GLN A 614 18.99 -8.05 -16.25
N ALA A 615 19.41 -6.80 -15.97
CA ALA A 615 20.41 -6.10 -16.77
C ALA A 615 21.76 -6.82 -16.78
N LEU A 616 22.25 -7.25 -15.61
CA LEU A 616 23.54 -7.97 -15.51
C LEU A 616 23.54 -9.30 -16.28
N ILE A 617 22.42 -10.02 -16.27
CA ILE A 617 22.25 -11.26 -17.06
C ILE A 617 22.30 -10.92 -18.57
N LYS A 618 21.49 -9.95 -19.01
CA LYS A 618 21.41 -9.57 -20.44
C LYS A 618 22.68 -8.94 -21.00
N LEU A 619 23.49 -8.30 -20.16
CA LEU A 619 24.80 -7.80 -20.52
C LEU A 619 25.85 -8.90 -20.65
N GLY A 620 25.60 -10.08 -20.08
CA GLY A 620 26.56 -11.18 -20.01
C GLY A 620 27.47 -11.11 -18.79
N LEU A 621 27.32 -10.11 -17.91
CA LEU A 621 28.20 -9.90 -16.76
C LEU A 621 28.11 -11.03 -15.72
N VAL A 622 26.90 -11.52 -15.43
CA VAL A 622 26.74 -12.68 -14.54
C VAL A 622 27.13 -13.98 -15.22
N PRO A 623 26.65 -14.31 -16.44
CA PRO A 623 27.02 -15.59 -17.09
C PRO A 623 28.49 -15.68 -17.49
N TYR A 624 29.11 -14.58 -17.94
CA TYR A 624 30.41 -14.63 -18.63
C TYR A 624 31.49 -13.72 -18.03
N GLY A 625 31.14 -12.86 -17.08
CA GLY A 625 32.06 -11.89 -16.45
C GLY A 625 32.51 -10.74 -17.36
N ASP A 626 31.81 -10.50 -18.46
CA ASP A 626 32.09 -9.40 -19.40
C ASP A 626 30.79 -8.94 -20.08
N ILE A 627 30.82 -7.72 -20.65
CA ILE A 627 29.75 -7.24 -21.51
C ILE A 627 29.95 -7.85 -22.90
N VAL A 628 29.03 -8.73 -23.27
CA VAL A 628 29.05 -9.47 -24.54
C VAL A 628 27.72 -9.32 -25.29
N ASP A 629 27.76 -9.54 -26.59
CA ASP A 629 26.55 -9.57 -27.40
C ASP A 629 25.77 -10.86 -27.13
N ALA A 630 24.44 -10.72 -27.00
CA ALA A 630 23.56 -11.84 -26.79
C ALA A 630 23.45 -12.72 -28.04
N THR A 631 23.46 -14.04 -27.84
CA THR A 631 23.20 -15.06 -28.86
C THR A 631 21.91 -15.81 -28.50
N PRO A 632 21.37 -16.67 -29.37
CA PRO A 632 20.20 -17.49 -29.06
C PRO A 632 20.37 -18.37 -27.81
N ASP A 633 21.60 -18.74 -27.48
CA ASP A 633 21.93 -19.60 -26.33
C ASP A 633 22.27 -18.80 -25.06
N THR A 634 22.24 -17.46 -25.12
CA THR A 634 22.54 -16.61 -23.96
C THR A 634 21.43 -16.72 -22.93
N PRO A 635 21.72 -17.00 -21.65
CA PRO A 635 20.72 -17.01 -20.59
C PRO A 635 19.99 -15.68 -20.49
N THR A 636 18.69 -15.74 -20.22
CA THR A 636 17.87 -14.55 -19.97
C THR A 636 16.88 -14.80 -18.85
N LEU A 637 16.43 -13.72 -18.20
CA LEU A 637 15.30 -13.73 -17.29
C LEU A 637 14.09 -13.15 -18.00
N THR A 638 12.98 -13.83 -17.89
CA THR A 638 11.73 -13.47 -18.53
C THR A 638 10.56 -13.59 -17.54
N PHE A 639 9.34 -13.78 -18.03
CA PHE A 639 8.14 -13.86 -17.21
C PHE A 639 8.15 -15.05 -16.24
N ASN A 640 7.56 -14.85 -15.06
CA ASN A 640 7.25 -15.96 -14.16
C ASN A 640 6.24 -16.92 -14.80
N THR A 641 6.33 -18.21 -14.50
CA THR A 641 5.39 -19.22 -14.99
C THR A 641 3.94 -18.95 -14.58
N ILE A 642 3.73 -18.29 -13.44
CA ILE A 642 2.40 -17.83 -12.98
C ILE A 642 1.88 -16.63 -13.79
N GLY A 643 2.67 -16.05 -14.71
CA GLY A 643 2.27 -14.95 -15.59
C GLY A 643 2.16 -13.57 -14.94
N ARG A 644 2.65 -13.39 -13.73
CA ARG A 644 2.60 -12.12 -13.00
C ARG A 644 3.74 -11.94 -12.01
N HIS A 645 3.90 -10.74 -11.48
CA HIS A 645 4.72 -10.50 -10.29
C HIS A 645 4.17 -11.26 -9.08
N GLN A 646 5.06 -11.77 -8.24
CA GLN A 646 4.70 -12.49 -7.01
C GLN A 646 5.59 -12.00 -5.87
N SER A 647 4.99 -11.31 -4.90
CA SER A 647 5.68 -10.81 -3.71
C SER A 647 5.40 -11.71 -2.52
N ARG A 648 6.43 -12.37 -1.99
CA ARG A 648 6.35 -13.20 -0.78
C ARG A 648 7.71 -13.36 -0.10
N LEU A 649 7.68 -13.72 1.17
CA LEU A 649 8.88 -14.13 1.90
C LEU A 649 9.22 -15.57 1.56
N VAL A 650 10.45 -15.80 1.13
CA VAL A 650 10.95 -17.14 0.79
C VAL A 650 12.24 -17.44 1.55
N ARG A 651 12.47 -18.71 1.85
CA ARG A 651 13.75 -19.16 2.38
C ARG A 651 14.72 -19.37 1.24
N THR A 652 15.90 -18.78 1.33
CA THR A 652 17.00 -18.97 0.38
C THR A 652 18.15 -19.72 1.03
N ARG A 653 18.87 -20.48 0.22
CA ARG A 653 20.10 -21.17 0.62
C ARG A 653 21.25 -20.67 -0.24
N ILE A 654 22.36 -20.35 0.40
CA ILE A 654 23.59 -20.02 -0.31
C ILE A 654 24.22 -21.32 -0.85
N SER A 655 24.16 -21.48 -2.17
CA SER A 655 24.63 -22.67 -2.87
C SER A 655 26.09 -22.62 -3.25
N SER A 656 26.74 -21.45 -3.14
CA SER A 656 28.15 -21.28 -3.48
C SER A 656 28.79 -20.11 -2.73
N ASN A 657 30.05 -20.27 -2.32
CA ASN A 657 30.88 -19.21 -1.76
C ASN A 657 31.88 -18.60 -2.77
N LEU A 658 31.72 -18.91 -4.07
CA LEU A 658 32.60 -18.42 -5.12
C LEU A 658 32.46 -16.90 -5.35
N SER A 659 31.26 -16.34 -5.13
CA SER A 659 31.02 -14.91 -5.29
C SER A 659 31.77 -14.12 -4.22
N PRO A 660 32.48 -13.03 -4.61
CA PRO A 660 33.16 -12.14 -3.65
C PRO A 660 32.16 -11.40 -2.72
N TRP A 661 30.87 -11.43 -2.99
CA TRP A 661 29.81 -10.92 -2.11
C TRP A 661 29.47 -11.85 -0.94
N LEU A 662 29.83 -13.15 -1.03
CA LEU A 662 29.39 -14.21 -0.10
C LEU A 662 30.53 -15.04 0.52
N PRO A 663 31.75 -14.54 0.68
CA PRO A 663 32.88 -15.38 1.10
C PRO A 663 32.75 -15.89 2.54
N GLN A 664 32.00 -15.19 3.39
CA GLN A 664 31.80 -15.52 4.81
C GLN A 664 30.50 -16.26 5.10
N CYS A 665 29.65 -16.42 4.09
CA CYS A 665 28.36 -17.09 4.21
C CYS A 665 28.54 -18.58 3.89
N SER A 666 29.03 -19.37 4.81
CA SER A 666 29.26 -20.83 4.64
C SER A 666 28.40 -21.63 5.61
#